data_2401f7c90e5e01f8f39fd8766c58f42d
#
_entry.id   2401f7c90e5e01f8f39fd8766c58f42d
#
_cell.length_a   1.000
_cell.length_b   1.000
_cell.length_c   1.000
_cell.angle_alpha   90.00
_cell.angle_beta   90.00
_cell.angle_gamma   90.00
#
_symmetry.space_group_name_H-M   'P 1'
#
loop_
_entity.id
_entity.type
_entity.pdbx_description
1 polymer ?
#
loop_
_entity_poly.entity_id
_entity_poly.type
_entity_poly.pdbx_seq_one_letter_code
_entity_poly.pdbx_strand_id
1 'polypeptide(L)'
;GLVNGLLHGRCNSVVAPILFGGQLVALEKKSGGVRPIAIGYTWRRIAAKCANTHATAVLADYLQPTQVGVGTPGGGEAAVHAARRFVESMPVGHCVVKLDFTNAFNSLDRGAMLDAVKQRVPGIYKFCHLSYGQPSVLRYTDRVILSQEGSQQGDPLGPALFCSTIHPLLLSLASELKVGYTDDLTLGGPETQVALDVETVRRRGEEIGLRLNDKKCEFISSTARSSDPVFRQFIHLTADNAELLGAPLTTGPAMDRALGRRCDDLSRAASRLSLVAAHDALILLRASFSAPKLLHTLRSSPCSGHPALGTFDGLLRGCVCAITNTDLTDIQWTQASLPVRNGGLGIRRVLSLAPSAFLASAAGTLDIQAKLLLRCLAPVDSAVDRVLEQWSSEYSQTGVMRPVGVDAGKQRQWDKPCVSADVASLMISLTDRRHQARLLALSSPHSGDWLNALPVSSCGLRLDDEAIRVAVGLRLGAKLCEPHQCPCGVSVDPEGTHGLACRRSAGRITRHHALNDLVWRALSRAGIPSIKEPAGLLRSDGKRPDGLTQIPWQGGRCMTWDVTVADTLAPSYLAATSTVAAAAAEAAAGRKELKYQVLASTHTFVPLAFETLGPINAKGITFLSELGRRLAAQTGDKRETAFLFQRLSIAIQRFNAICFHGSLLEQAHIDS
;
A
#
# COMPACT_ATOMS: atom_id res chain seq x y z
N GLY A 1 -4.74 -21.00 -26.70
CA GLY A 1 -5.57 -21.61 -25.69
C GLY A 1 -6.93 -20.94 -25.53
N LEU A 2 -7.74 -21.34 -24.52
CA LEU A 2 -9.13 -20.93 -24.33
C LEU A 2 -9.33 -19.40 -24.30
N VAL A 3 -8.50 -18.68 -23.54
CA VAL A 3 -8.58 -17.19 -23.44
C VAL A 3 -8.43 -16.54 -24.81
N ASN A 4 -7.47 -16.97 -25.63
CA ASN A 4 -7.30 -16.48 -26.99
C ASN A 4 -8.52 -16.79 -27.86
N GLY A 5 -9.12 -17.98 -27.72
CA GLY A 5 -10.37 -18.33 -28.40
C GLY A 5 -11.48 -17.34 -28.06
N LEU A 6 -11.70 -17.04 -26.78
CA LEU A 6 -12.69 -16.06 -26.34
C LEU A 6 -12.43 -14.65 -26.88
N LEU A 7 -11.17 -14.18 -26.84
CA LEU A 7 -10.79 -12.87 -27.37
C LEU A 7 -11.05 -12.74 -28.88
N HIS A 8 -10.92 -13.85 -29.64
CA HIS A 8 -11.23 -13.89 -31.07
C HIS A 8 -12.73 -14.13 -31.36
N GLY A 9 -13.59 -14.10 -30.37
CA GLY A 9 -15.04 -14.31 -30.53
C GLY A 9 -15.44 -15.77 -30.77
N ARG A 10 -14.59 -16.72 -30.40
CA ARG A 10 -14.86 -18.15 -30.61
C ARG A 10 -15.45 -18.76 -29.33
N CYS A 11 -16.75 -18.98 -29.35
CA CYS A 11 -17.47 -19.69 -28.29
C CYS A 11 -18.69 -20.39 -28.90
N ASN A 12 -19.05 -21.54 -28.39
CA ASN A 12 -20.26 -22.22 -28.79
C ASN A 12 -21.49 -21.41 -28.34
N SER A 13 -22.47 -21.18 -29.23
CA SER A 13 -23.64 -20.37 -28.99
C SER A 13 -24.51 -20.85 -27.82
N VAL A 14 -24.55 -22.17 -27.55
CA VAL A 14 -25.28 -22.76 -26.43
C VAL A 14 -24.60 -22.47 -25.09
N VAL A 15 -23.27 -22.41 -25.08
CA VAL A 15 -22.47 -22.18 -23.87
C VAL A 15 -22.28 -20.67 -23.58
N ALA A 16 -22.28 -19.84 -24.60
CA ALA A 16 -22.02 -18.40 -24.49
C ALA A 16 -22.92 -17.70 -23.45
N PRO A 17 -24.25 -17.85 -23.42
CA PRO A 17 -25.09 -17.19 -22.42
C PRO A 17 -24.74 -17.52 -20.98
N ILE A 18 -24.25 -18.75 -20.74
CA ILE A 18 -23.81 -19.20 -19.41
C ILE A 18 -22.42 -18.65 -19.10
N LEU A 19 -21.45 -18.83 -20.00
CA LEU A 19 -20.05 -18.43 -19.80
C LEU A 19 -19.89 -16.91 -19.63
N PHE A 20 -20.70 -16.13 -20.35
CA PHE A 20 -20.73 -14.65 -20.24
C PHE A 20 -21.74 -14.14 -19.19
N GLY A 21 -22.40 -15.04 -18.49
CA GLY A 21 -23.16 -14.79 -17.28
C GLY A 21 -22.29 -14.73 -16.02
N GLY A 22 -22.91 -15.03 -14.89
CA GLY A 22 -22.19 -15.06 -13.60
C GLY A 22 -23.12 -15.25 -12.41
N GLN A 23 -22.51 -15.27 -11.23
CA GLN A 23 -23.22 -15.22 -9.95
C GLN A 23 -23.56 -13.79 -9.61
N LEU A 24 -24.83 -13.50 -9.36
CA LEU A 24 -25.29 -12.19 -8.91
C LEU A 24 -25.22 -12.12 -7.38
N VAL A 25 -24.60 -11.07 -6.86
CA VAL A 25 -24.52 -10.78 -5.42
C VAL A 25 -25.17 -9.42 -5.17
N ALA A 26 -26.03 -9.36 -4.17
CA ALA A 26 -26.67 -8.13 -3.72
C ALA A 26 -25.83 -7.48 -2.61
N LEU A 27 -25.30 -6.28 -2.87
CA LEU A 27 -24.62 -5.48 -1.85
C LEU A 27 -25.52 -4.32 -1.43
N GLU A 28 -25.68 -4.14 -0.12
CA GLU A 28 -26.42 -3.01 0.44
C GLU A 28 -25.67 -1.69 0.17
N LYS A 29 -26.41 -0.68 -0.29
CA LYS A 29 -25.91 0.70 -0.45
C LYS A 29 -26.04 1.45 0.86
N LYS A 30 -25.06 2.29 1.21
CA LYS A 30 -25.12 3.16 2.40
C LYS A 30 -26.34 4.10 2.43
N SER A 31 -26.84 4.46 1.26
CA SER A 31 -28.03 5.31 1.08
C SER A 31 -29.34 4.53 1.01
N GLY A 32 -29.34 3.25 1.36
CA GLY A 32 -30.46 2.33 1.16
C GLY A 32 -30.51 1.76 -0.26
N GLY A 33 -31.19 0.61 -0.42
CA GLY A 33 -31.28 -0.12 -1.69
C GLY A 33 -30.11 -1.07 -1.94
N VAL A 34 -30.10 -1.71 -3.11
CA VAL A 34 -29.19 -2.81 -3.46
C VAL A 34 -28.34 -2.43 -4.66
N ARG A 35 -27.06 -2.80 -4.61
CA ARG A 35 -26.13 -2.77 -5.75
C ARG A 35 -25.95 -4.21 -6.26
N PRO A 36 -26.43 -4.54 -7.47
CA PRO A 36 -26.25 -5.87 -8.04
C PRO A 36 -24.83 -6.00 -8.62
N ILE A 37 -24.03 -6.91 -8.06
CA ILE A 37 -22.67 -7.22 -8.58
C ILE A 37 -22.70 -8.57 -9.26
N ALA A 38 -22.36 -8.60 -10.54
CA ALA A 38 -22.25 -9.82 -11.33
C ALA A 38 -20.81 -10.36 -11.23
N ILE A 39 -20.62 -11.45 -10.52
CA ILE A 39 -19.32 -12.15 -10.43
C ILE A 39 -19.24 -13.11 -11.61
N GLY A 40 -18.59 -12.66 -12.69
CA GLY A 40 -18.38 -13.46 -13.89
C GLY A 40 -17.44 -14.64 -13.66
N TYR A 41 -17.57 -15.69 -14.47
CA TYR A 41 -16.70 -16.87 -14.41
C TYR A 41 -15.22 -16.53 -14.67
N THR A 42 -14.31 -17.30 -14.06
CA THR A 42 -12.87 -17.01 -14.06
C THR A 42 -12.31 -16.79 -15.47
N TRP A 43 -12.62 -17.66 -16.43
CA TRP A 43 -12.13 -17.56 -17.81
C TRP A 43 -12.60 -16.29 -18.52
N ARG A 44 -13.88 -15.93 -18.34
CA ARG A 44 -14.41 -14.66 -18.82
C ARG A 44 -13.66 -13.48 -18.22
N ARG A 45 -13.47 -13.48 -16.89
CA ARG A 45 -12.78 -12.39 -16.19
C ARG A 45 -11.32 -12.24 -16.62
N ILE A 46 -10.62 -13.34 -16.88
CA ILE A 46 -9.24 -13.31 -17.41
C ILE A 46 -9.24 -12.70 -18.83
N ALA A 47 -10.12 -13.16 -19.72
CA ALA A 47 -10.25 -12.61 -21.07
C ALA A 47 -10.62 -11.12 -21.03
N ALA A 48 -11.59 -10.73 -20.20
CA ALA A 48 -11.97 -9.33 -20.02
C ALA A 48 -10.82 -8.46 -19.50
N LYS A 49 -9.99 -8.95 -18.57
CA LYS A 49 -8.79 -8.24 -18.11
C LYS A 49 -7.77 -8.04 -19.22
N CYS A 50 -7.52 -9.06 -20.05
CA CYS A 50 -6.63 -8.93 -21.21
C CYS A 50 -7.19 -7.91 -22.21
N ALA A 51 -8.49 -7.98 -22.54
CA ALA A 51 -9.16 -7.00 -23.40
C ALA A 51 -9.10 -5.59 -22.81
N ASN A 52 -9.31 -5.43 -21.49
CA ASN A 52 -9.25 -4.13 -20.83
C ASN A 52 -7.84 -3.52 -20.87
N THR A 53 -6.79 -4.31 -20.72
CA THR A 53 -5.41 -3.80 -20.83
C THR A 53 -5.17 -3.20 -22.21
N HIS A 54 -5.63 -3.86 -23.28
CA HIS A 54 -5.54 -3.34 -24.63
C HIS A 54 -6.44 -2.11 -24.85
N ALA A 55 -7.69 -2.18 -24.40
CA ALA A 55 -8.65 -1.09 -24.53
C ALA A 55 -8.19 0.19 -23.82
N THR A 56 -7.69 0.06 -22.61
CA THR A 56 -7.19 1.19 -21.82
C THR A 56 -6.02 1.89 -22.51
N ALA A 57 -5.10 1.14 -23.10
CA ALA A 57 -3.97 1.71 -23.83
C ALA A 57 -4.42 2.49 -25.10
N VAL A 58 -5.39 1.96 -25.85
CA VAL A 58 -5.91 2.60 -27.07
C VAL A 58 -6.78 3.82 -26.74
N LEU A 59 -7.57 3.74 -25.68
CA LEU A 59 -8.53 4.80 -25.30
C LEU A 59 -7.89 5.96 -24.53
N ALA A 60 -6.69 5.79 -23.95
CA ALA A 60 -6.09 6.76 -23.05
C ALA A 60 -6.02 8.18 -23.67
N ASP A 61 -5.51 8.30 -24.89
CA ASP A 61 -5.37 9.59 -25.58
C ASP A 61 -6.73 10.11 -26.08
N TYR A 62 -7.62 9.21 -26.51
CA TYR A 62 -8.94 9.58 -27.01
C TYR A 62 -9.84 10.17 -25.90
N LEU A 63 -9.79 9.61 -24.70
CA LEU A 63 -10.64 10.02 -23.58
C LEU A 63 -10.16 11.31 -22.92
N GLN A 64 -8.86 11.59 -22.97
CA GLN A 64 -8.29 12.80 -22.38
C GLN A 64 -8.64 14.06 -23.18
N PRO A 65 -8.72 15.23 -22.50
CA PRO A 65 -8.64 15.41 -21.05
C PRO A 65 -9.98 15.22 -20.34
N THR A 66 -11.08 15.09 -21.07
CA THR A 66 -12.45 15.24 -20.55
C THR A 66 -12.90 14.05 -19.72
N GLN A 67 -12.55 12.82 -20.11
CA GLN A 67 -12.86 11.60 -19.35
C GLN A 67 -11.57 11.02 -18.76
N VAL A 68 -11.39 11.18 -17.44
CA VAL A 68 -10.16 10.81 -16.75
C VAL A 68 -10.29 9.53 -15.92
N GLY A 69 -11.43 8.84 -15.99
CA GLY A 69 -11.68 7.61 -15.23
C GLY A 69 -11.01 6.36 -15.78
N VAL A 70 -10.52 6.39 -17.05
CA VAL A 70 -9.87 5.27 -17.72
C VAL A 70 -8.61 5.74 -18.44
N GLY A 71 -7.50 5.01 -18.29
CA GLY A 71 -6.25 5.27 -19.01
C GLY A 71 -5.48 6.50 -18.56
N THR A 72 -5.93 7.23 -17.54
CA THR A 72 -5.30 8.47 -17.06
C THR A 72 -4.70 8.25 -15.66
N PRO A 73 -3.37 8.09 -15.54
CA PRO A 73 -2.74 8.01 -14.23
C PRO A 73 -3.03 9.25 -13.39
N GLY A 74 -3.50 9.06 -12.15
CA GLY A 74 -3.87 10.18 -11.27
C GLY A 74 -5.15 10.93 -11.69
N GLY A 75 -5.96 10.38 -12.61
CA GLY A 75 -7.15 11.04 -13.17
C GLY A 75 -8.15 11.53 -12.12
N GLY A 76 -8.43 10.73 -11.09
CA GLY A 76 -9.31 11.15 -9.99
C GLY A 76 -8.74 12.33 -9.19
N GLU A 77 -7.43 12.32 -8.91
CA GLU A 77 -6.75 13.43 -8.23
C GLU A 77 -6.77 14.70 -9.12
N ALA A 78 -6.47 14.55 -10.43
CA ALA A 78 -6.51 15.64 -11.39
C ALA A 78 -7.91 16.28 -11.47
N ALA A 79 -8.96 15.47 -11.48
CA ALA A 79 -10.36 15.92 -11.47
C ALA A 79 -10.67 16.76 -10.22
N VAL A 80 -10.28 16.28 -9.05
CA VAL A 80 -10.51 17.01 -7.78
C VAL A 80 -9.71 18.31 -7.74
N HIS A 81 -8.43 18.29 -8.12
CA HIS A 81 -7.60 19.50 -8.15
C HIS A 81 -8.12 20.54 -9.15
N ALA A 82 -8.55 20.11 -10.34
CA ALA A 82 -9.14 21.03 -11.32
C ALA A 82 -10.46 21.63 -10.81
N ALA A 83 -11.35 20.80 -10.27
CA ALA A 83 -12.62 21.28 -9.71
C ALA A 83 -12.40 22.21 -8.51
N ARG A 84 -11.45 21.90 -7.62
CA ARG A 84 -11.10 22.77 -6.46
C ARG A 84 -10.63 24.14 -6.92
N ARG A 85 -9.69 24.18 -7.88
CA ARG A 85 -9.18 25.44 -8.45
C ARG A 85 -10.28 26.25 -9.13
N PHE A 86 -11.17 25.55 -9.86
CA PHE A 86 -12.31 26.21 -10.49
C PHE A 86 -13.25 26.82 -9.45
N VAL A 87 -13.63 26.06 -8.41
CA VAL A 87 -14.53 26.53 -7.33
C VAL A 87 -13.90 27.70 -6.56
N GLU A 88 -12.58 27.66 -6.31
CA GLU A 88 -11.85 28.70 -5.58
C GLU A 88 -11.82 30.04 -6.36
N SER A 89 -11.77 29.99 -7.69
CA SER A 89 -11.73 31.18 -8.57
C SER A 89 -13.07 31.51 -9.23
N MET A 90 -14.14 30.81 -8.85
CA MET A 90 -15.44 30.89 -9.52
C MET A 90 -16.09 32.27 -9.40
N PRO A 91 -16.35 33.01 -10.52
CA PRO A 91 -17.01 34.30 -10.51
C PRO A 91 -18.48 34.21 -10.05
N VAL A 92 -19.05 35.35 -9.69
CA VAL A 92 -20.49 35.46 -9.44
C VAL A 92 -21.25 35.13 -10.72
N GLY A 93 -22.32 34.35 -10.60
CA GLY A 93 -23.10 33.87 -11.75
C GLY A 93 -22.54 32.62 -12.42
N HIS A 94 -21.46 32.05 -11.87
CA HIS A 94 -20.96 30.75 -12.25
C HIS A 94 -21.41 29.69 -11.26
N CYS A 95 -21.46 28.44 -11.73
CA CYS A 95 -21.77 27.29 -10.91
C CYS A 95 -20.93 26.07 -11.31
N VAL A 96 -20.90 25.08 -10.42
CA VAL A 96 -20.48 23.72 -10.70
C VAL A 96 -21.64 22.81 -10.45
N VAL A 97 -21.90 21.87 -11.37
CA VAL A 97 -22.88 20.81 -11.16
C VAL A 97 -22.21 19.44 -11.19
N LYS A 98 -22.68 18.56 -10.33
CA LYS A 98 -22.32 17.14 -10.34
C LYS A 98 -23.55 16.35 -10.75
N LEU A 99 -23.42 15.55 -11.79
CA LEU A 99 -24.53 14.80 -12.38
C LEU A 99 -24.42 13.32 -12.00
N ASP A 100 -25.50 12.77 -11.46
CA ASP A 100 -25.66 11.35 -11.11
C ASP A 100 -26.63 10.70 -12.08
N PHE A 101 -26.27 9.55 -12.65
CA PHE A 101 -27.14 8.77 -13.52
C PHE A 101 -27.78 7.60 -12.76
N THR A 102 -29.01 7.32 -13.04
CA THR A 102 -29.74 6.19 -12.46
C THR A 102 -29.22 4.87 -13.03
N ASN A 103 -28.55 4.05 -12.19
CA ASN A 103 -28.01 2.74 -12.59
C ASN A 103 -27.13 2.77 -13.85
N ALA A 104 -26.33 3.80 -14.04
CA ALA A 104 -25.57 4.13 -15.25
C ALA A 104 -25.02 2.90 -16.01
N PHE A 105 -24.22 2.08 -15.36
CA PHE A 105 -23.60 0.90 -15.99
C PHE A 105 -24.61 -0.13 -16.49
N ASN A 106 -25.70 -0.32 -15.77
CA ASN A 106 -26.71 -1.34 -16.11
C ASN A 106 -27.75 -0.84 -17.11
N SER A 107 -27.84 0.49 -17.33
CA SER A 107 -28.86 1.10 -18.20
C SER A 107 -28.30 1.50 -19.56
N LEU A 108 -26.98 1.47 -19.74
CA LEU A 108 -26.32 1.86 -20.99
C LEU A 108 -26.80 0.99 -22.15
N ASP A 109 -27.19 1.61 -23.27
CA ASP A 109 -27.61 0.89 -24.47
C ASP A 109 -26.46 0.04 -25.03
N ARG A 110 -26.71 -1.26 -25.24
CA ARG A 110 -25.69 -2.20 -25.73
C ARG A 110 -25.34 -2.00 -27.20
N GLY A 111 -26.27 -1.51 -28.00
CA GLY A 111 -25.99 -1.16 -29.40
C GLY A 111 -24.99 -0.02 -29.47
N ALA A 112 -25.27 1.10 -28.79
CA ALA A 112 -24.37 2.25 -28.68
C ALA A 112 -23.00 1.84 -28.11
N MET A 113 -22.97 0.98 -27.09
CA MET A 113 -21.75 0.45 -26.49
C MET A 113 -20.91 -0.36 -27.49
N LEU A 114 -21.52 -1.26 -28.26
CA LEU A 114 -20.82 -2.10 -29.23
C LEU A 114 -20.36 -1.26 -30.43
N ASP A 115 -21.12 -0.26 -30.86
CA ASP A 115 -20.75 0.66 -31.94
C ASP A 115 -19.53 1.52 -31.53
N ALA A 116 -19.51 2.04 -30.29
CA ALA A 116 -18.36 2.75 -29.73
C ALA A 116 -17.08 1.88 -29.75
N VAL A 117 -17.19 0.61 -29.32
CA VAL A 117 -16.08 -0.34 -29.36
C VAL A 117 -15.63 -0.62 -30.79
N LYS A 118 -16.57 -0.84 -31.72
CA LYS A 118 -16.27 -1.10 -33.13
C LYS A 118 -15.48 0.03 -33.78
N GLN A 119 -15.85 1.27 -33.42
CA GLN A 119 -15.20 2.48 -33.96
C GLN A 119 -13.84 2.77 -33.31
N ARG A 120 -13.71 2.60 -31.99
CA ARG A 120 -12.58 3.08 -31.21
C ARG A 120 -11.57 2.01 -30.84
N VAL A 121 -12.03 0.77 -30.58
CA VAL A 121 -11.18 -0.35 -30.19
C VAL A 121 -11.57 -1.62 -30.97
N PRO A 122 -11.49 -1.62 -32.30
CA PRO A 122 -11.97 -2.74 -33.13
C PRO A 122 -11.31 -4.08 -32.78
N GLY A 123 -10.10 -4.05 -32.21
CA GLY A 123 -9.36 -5.26 -31.81
C GLY A 123 -10.05 -6.13 -30.77
N ILE A 124 -10.94 -5.54 -29.94
CA ILE A 124 -11.70 -6.30 -28.94
C ILE A 124 -13.20 -6.46 -29.30
N TYR A 125 -13.64 -5.94 -30.46
CA TYR A 125 -15.05 -5.94 -30.83
C TYR A 125 -15.65 -7.35 -30.81
N LYS A 126 -14.98 -8.34 -31.37
CA LYS A 126 -15.49 -9.72 -31.38
C LYS A 126 -15.74 -10.28 -29.97
N PHE A 127 -14.86 -9.98 -29.03
CA PHE A 127 -15.04 -10.35 -27.62
C PHE A 127 -16.21 -9.61 -26.97
N CYS A 128 -16.33 -8.30 -27.20
CA CYS A 128 -17.42 -7.50 -26.67
C CYS A 128 -18.77 -7.93 -27.24
N HIS A 129 -18.85 -8.18 -28.56
CA HIS A 129 -20.05 -8.70 -29.21
C HIS A 129 -20.46 -10.07 -28.64
N LEU A 130 -19.49 -10.99 -28.43
CA LEU A 130 -19.73 -12.27 -27.81
C LEU A 130 -20.25 -12.13 -26.36
N SER A 131 -19.77 -11.12 -25.63
CA SER A 131 -20.13 -10.90 -24.22
C SER A 131 -21.46 -10.18 -24.02
N TYR A 132 -21.85 -9.28 -24.96
CA TYR A 132 -22.96 -8.35 -24.78
C TYR A 132 -23.98 -8.32 -25.94
N GLY A 133 -23.66 -8.97 -27.06
CA GLY A 133 -24.56 -9.02 -28.23
C GLY A 133 -25.79 -9.89 -28.04
N GLN A 134 -25.81 -10.74 -27.03
CA GLN A 134 -26.93 -11.59 -26.65
C GLN A 134 -27.14 -11.54 -25.13
N PRO A 135 -28.37 -11.79 -24.63
CA PRO A 135 -28.64 -11.92 -23.20
C PRO A 135 -27.76 -13.00 -22.54
N SER A 136 -27.27 -12.74 -21.34
CA SER A 136 -26.48 -13.71 -20.57
C SER A 136 -27.13 -14.01 -19.22
N VAL A 137 -26.85 -15.20 -18.68
CA VAL A 137 -27.50 -15.79 -17.52
C VAL A 137 -26.84 -15.35 -16.23
N LEU A 138 -27.55 -14.61 -15.39
CA LEU A 138 -27.14 -14.29 -14.02
C LEU A 138 -27.90 -15.19 -13.05
N ARG A 139 -27.16 -15.83 -12.14
CA ARG A 139 -27.76 -16.70 -11.10
C ARG A 139 -27.77 -15.95 -9.77
N TYR A 140 -28.96 -15.88 -9.17
CA TYR A 140 -29.17 -15.31 -7.84
C TYR A 140 -29.91 -16.35 -6.99
N THR A 141 -29.18 -16.98 -6.07
CA THR A 141 -29.69 -18.17 -5.35
C THR A 141 -30.19 -19.25 -6.31
N ASP A 142 -31.45 -19.58 -6.27
CA ASP A 142 -32.17 -20.55 -7.12
C ASP A 142 -32.83 -19.92 -8.36
N ARG A 143 -32.75 -18.57 -8.52
CA ARG A 143 -33.36 -17.84 -9.62
C ARG A 143 -32.37 -17.50 -10.72
N VAL A 144 -32.88 -17.42 -11.94
CA VAL A 144 -32.17 -16.97 -13.12
C VAL A 144 -32.73 -15.61 -13.56
N ILE A 145 -31.80 -14.66 -13.77
CA ILE A 145 -32.11 -13.32 -14.29
C ILE A 145 -31.30 -13.17 -15.58
N LEU A 146 -31.92 -12.64 -16.63
CA LEU A 146 -31.21 -12.35 -17.87
C LEU A 146 -30.59 -10.95 -17.82
N SER A 147 -29.28 -10.87 -18.06
CA SER A 147 -28.59 -9.60 -18.30
C SER A 147 -28.77 -9.21 -19.76
N GLN A 148 -29.61 -8.23 -20.00
CA GLN A 148 -30.04 -7.82 -21.38
C GLN A 148 -29.60 -6.39 -21.71
N GLU A 149 -29.40 -5.53 -20.71
CA GLU A 149 -29.05 -4.14 -20.84
C GLU A 149 -27.73 -3.86 -20.12
N GLY A 150 -27.05 -2.81 -20.52
CA GLY A 150 -25.85 -2.28 -19.91
C GLY A 150 -24.67 -3.24 -19.86
N SER A 151 -23.60 -2.75 -19.26
CA SER A 151 -22.44 -3.55 -18.88
C SER A 151 -22.64 -4.12 -17.46
N GLN A 152 -22.23 -5.36 -17.23
CA GLN A 152 -22.37 -5.99 -15.92
C GLN A 152 -21.46 -5.31 -14.89
N GLN A 153 -22.02 -4.88 -13.75
CA GLN A 153 -21.21 -4.40 -12.62
C GLN A 153 -20.37 -5.56 -12.07
N GLY A 154 -19.05 -5.45 -12.23
CA GLY A 154 -18.08 -6.50 -11.89
C GLY A 154 -17.29 -7.03 -13.11
N ASP A 155 -17.68 -6.63 -14.33
CA ASP A 155 -16.87 -6.86 -15.52
C ASP A 155 -15.64 -5.93 -15.52
N PRO A 156 -14.40 -6.46 -15.60
CA PRO A 156 -13.20 -5.64 -15.67
C PRO A 156 -13.18 -4.64 -16.84
N LEU A 157 -13.88 -4.94 -17.94
CA LEU A 157 -13.95 -4.09 -19.13
C LEU A 157 -15.04 -3.00 -19.02
N GLY A 158 -15.99 -3.12 -18.06
CA GLY A 158 -17.12 -2.23 -17.91
C GLY A 158 -16.79 -0.74 -17.93
N PRO A 159 -15.82 -0.24 -17.16
CA PRO A 159 -15.43 1.17 -17.20
C PRO A 159 -14.97 1.67 -18.56
N ALA A 160 -14.17 0.89 -19.30
CA ALA A 160 -13.70 1.27 -20.64
C ALA A 160 -14.85 1.33 -21.66
N LEU A 161 -15.79 0.39 -21.56
CA LEU A 161 -17.01 0.36 -22.40
C LEU A 161 -17.87 1.59 -22.12
N PHE A 162 -18.13 1.88 -20.85
CA PHE A 162 -18.94 3.03 -20.43
C PHE A 162 -18.32 4.35 -20.90
N CYS A 163 -17.03 4.56 -20.56
CA CYS A 163 -16.33 5.80 -20.92
C CYS A 163 -16.27 6.04 -22.42
N SER A 164 -16.01 5.00 -23.24
CA SER A 164 -15.97 5.14 -24.70
C SER A 164 -17.32 5.51 -25.30
N THR A 165 -18.43 5.05 -24.69
CA THR A 165 -19.79 5.31 -25.15
C THR A 165 -20.27 6.71 -24.80
N ILE A 166 -20.01 7.19 -23.57
CA ILE A 166 -20.43 8.52 -23.13
C ILE A 166 -19.55 9.66 -23.66
N HIS A 167 -18.31 9.37 -24.07
CA HIS A 167 -17.33 10.39 -24.43
C HIS A 167 -17.76 11.35 -25.56
N PRO A 168 -18.44 10.91 -26.65
CA PRO A 168 -18.97 11.83 -27.67
C PRO A 168 -19.98 12.83 -27.13
N LEU A 169 -20.78 12.45 -26.13
CA LEU A 169 -21.67 13.35 -25.41
C LEU A 169 -20.85 14.42 -24.66
N LEU A 170 -19.84 14.00 -23.90
CA LEU A 170 -18.98 14.94 -23.15
C LEU A 170 -18.29 15.97 -24.06
N LEU A 171 -17.83 15.52 -25.22
CA LEU A 171 -17.17 16.41 -26.19
C LEU A 171 -18.13 17.47 -26.76
N SER A 172 -19.43 17.18 -26.83
CA SER A 172 -20.45 18.11 -27.38
C SER A 172 -20.87 19.22 -26.44
N LEU A 173 -20.49 19.14 -25.16
CA LEU A 173 -20.83 20.15 -24.15
C LEU A 173 -19.93 21.37 -24.28
N ALA A 174 -20.45 22.55 -23.88
CA ALA A 174 -19.79 23.84 -24.04
C ALA A 174 -19.31 24.44 -22.71
N SER A 175 -19.66 23.86 -21.54
CA SER A 175 -19.20 24.28 -20.22
C SER A 175 -17.67 24.46 -20.17
N GLU A 176 -17.20 25.43 -19.42
CA GLU A 176 -15.77 25.74 -19.29
C GLU A 176 -15.00 24.61 -18.64
N LEU A 177 -15.50 24.06 -17.54
CA LEU A 177 -15.00 22.84 -16.89
C LEU A 177 -15.87 21.66 -17.28
N LYS A 178 -15.26 20.61 -17.83
CA LYS A 178 -15.90 19.33 -18.14
C LYS A 178 -15.03 18.19 -17.66
N VAL A 179 -15.52 17.46 -16.69
CA VAL A 179 -14.78 16.34 -16.09
C VAL A 179 -15.70 15.12 -15.99
N GLY A 180 -15.35 14.06 -16.69
CA GLY A 180 -15.92 12.74 -16.54
C GLY A 180 -14.96 11.83 -15.75
N TYR A 181 -15.47 11.15 -14.74
CA TYR A 181 -14.78 10.06 -14.05
C TYR A 181 -15.69 8.84 -14.00
N THR A 182 -15.59 7.99 -15.01
CA THR A 182 -16.56 6.93 -15.30
C THR A 182 -17.98 7.49 -15.46
N ASP A 183 -18.89 7.18 -14.58
CA ASP A 183 -20.28 7.64 -14.54
C ASP A 183 -20.49 8.99 -13.83
N ASP A 184 -19.51 9.44 -13.03
CA ASP A 184 -19.54 10.76 -12.40
C ASP A 184 -19.18 11.84 -13.42
N LEU A 185 -20.10 12.77 -13.68
CA LEU A 185 -19.91 13.91 -14.59
C LEU A 185 -19.98 15.22 -13.82
N THR A 186 -18.97 16.06 -13.98
CA THR A 186 -18.90 17.40 -13.38
C THR A 186 -18.78 18.45 -14.47
N LEU A 187 -19.63 19.47 -14.43
CA LEU A 187 -19.64 20.61 -15.35
C LEU A 187 -19.50 21.89 -14.55
N GLY A 188 -18.82 22.88 -15.11
CA GLY A 188 -18.68 24.19 -14.47
C GLY A 188 -18.57 25.33 -15.50
N GLY A 189 -19.07 26.51 -15.16
CA GLY A 189 -19.10 27.69 -16.00
C GLY A 189 -20.23 28.64 -15.66
N PRO A 190 -20.54 29.61 -16.56
CA PRO A 190 -21.72 30.45 -16.43
C PRO A 190 -22.99 29.59 -16.27
N GLU A 191 -23.84 29.96 -15.31
CA GLU A 191 -25.02 29.17 -14.94
C GLU A 191 -25.93 28.87 -16.16
N THR A 192 -26.11 29.83 -17.04
CA THR A 192 -26.92 29.66 -18.27
C THR A 192 -26.33 28.63 -19.22
N GLN A 193 -25.00 28.61 -19.40
CA GLN A 193 -24.34 27.62 -20.25
C GLN A 193 -24.40 26.20 -19.63
N VAL A 194 -24.18 26.11 -18.33
CA VAL A 194 -24.27 24.82 -17.61
C VAL A 194 -25.69 24.28 -17.68
N ALA A 195 -26.73 25.12 -17.58
CA ALA A 195 -28.12 24.69 -17.73
C ALA A 195 -28.42 24.10 -19.14
N LEU A 196 -27.92 24.73 -20.21
CA LEU A 196 -28.02 24.22 -21.57
C LEU A 196 -27.32 22.88 -21.75
N ASP A 197 -26.15 22.72 -21.14
CA ASP A 197 -25.40 21.49 -21.20
C ASP A 197 -26.10 20.37 -20.40
N VAL A 198 -26.70 20.66 -19.25
CA VAL A 198 -27.47 19.68 -18.48
C VAL A 198 -28.66 19.17 -19.28
N GLU A 199 -29.38 20.05 -19.99
CA GLU A 199 -30.47 19.64 -20.90
C GLU A 199 -29.94 18.80 -22.08
N THR A 200 -28.77 19.13 -22.60
CA THR A 200 -28.08 18.32 -23.62
C THR A 200 -27.71 16.94 -23.09
N VAL A 201 -27.17 16.86 -21.87
CA VAL A 201 -26.88 15.57 -21.19
C VAL A 201 -28.16 14.76 -20.99
N ARG A 202 -29.25 15.41 -20.59
CA ARG A 202 -30.56 14.74 -20.40
C ARG A 202 -31.04 14.12 -21.71
N ARG A 203 -31.19 14.93 -22.75
CA ARG A 203 -31.72 14.50 -24.07
C ARG A 203 -30.83 13.43 -24.72
N ARG A 204 -29.53 13.71 -24.88
CA ARG A 204 -28.59 12.79 -25.55
C ARG A 204 -28.21 11.58 -24.67
N GLY A 205 -28.32 11.72 -23.34
CA GLY A 205 -28.17 10.60 -22.43
C GLY A 205 -29.25 9.55 -22.64
N GLU A 206 -30.53 9.99 -22.80
CA GLU A 206 -31.63 9.08 -23.06
C GLU A 206 -31.45 8.30 -24.37
N GLU A 207 -30.84 8.88 -25.41
CA GLU A 207 -30.53 8.20 -26.68
C GLU A 207 -29.61 6.99 -26.50
N ILE A 208 -28.78 6.99 -25.44
CA ILE A 208 -27.83 5.91 -25.09
C ILE A 208 -28.23 5.15 -23.81
N GLY A 209 -29.50 5.29 -23.38
CA GLY A 209 -30.06 4.56 -22.24
C GLY A 209 -29.75 5.15 -20.86
N LEU A 210 -29.16 6.34 -20.78
CA LEU A 210 -28.82 6.99 -19.51
C LEU A 210 -29.89 8.01 -19.08
N ARG A 211 -30.29 7.98 -17.82
CA ARG A 211 -31.20 8.92 -17.22
C ARG A 211 -30.62 9.61 -16.01
N LEU A 212 -30.69 10.94 -15.96
CA LEU A 212 -30.25 11.72 -14.78
C LEU A 212 -31.15 11.41 -13.57
N ASN A 213 -30.52 11.40 -12.42
CA ASN A 213 -31.15 11.33 -11.12
C ASN A 213 -31.11 12.72 -10.46
N ASP A 214 -32.04 13.60 -10.84
CA ASP A 214 -32.03 15.00 -10.43
C ASP A 214 -31.93 15.18 -8.91
N LYS A 215 -32.57 14.28 -8.13
CA LYS A 215 -32.54 14.31 -6.65
C LYS A 215 -31.17 14.00 -6.04
N LYS A 216 -30.22 13.46 -6.82
CA LYS A 216 -28.87 13.19 -6.41
C LYS A 216 -27.84 14.10 -7.10
N CYS A 217 -28.25 14.81 -8.15
CA CYS A 217 -27.43 15.83 -8.75
C CYS A 217 -27.18 16.98 -7.77
N GLU A 218 -26.01 17.56 -7.80
CA GLU A 218 -25.61 18.66 -6.91
C GLU A 218 -25.37 19.92 -7.73
N PHE A 219 -25.86 21.06 -7.22
CA PHE A 219 -25.59 22.40 -7.74
C PHE A 219 -24.78 23.18 -6.71
N ILE A 220 -23.60 23.64 -7.09
CA ILE A 220 -22.64 24.30 -6.23
C ILE A 220 -22.41 25.73 -6.76
N SER A 221 -22.70 26.73 -5.93
CA SER A 221 -22.44 28.14 -6.24
C SER A 221 -22.10 28.93 -4.98
N SER A 222 -21.70 30.19 -5.12
CA SER A 222 -21.40 31.08 -4.00
C SER A 222 -22.62 31.33 -3.08
N THR A 223 -23.83 31.31 -3.64
CA THR A 223 -25.09 31.56 -2.93
C THR A 223 -25.87 30.32 -2.56
N ALA A 224 -25.47 29.14 -3.06
CA ALA A 224 -26.22 27.88 -3.01
C ALA A 224 -27.68 28.03 -3.52
N ARG A 225 -27.91 28.90 -4.47
CA ARG A 225 -29.24 29.16 -5.04
C ARG A 225 -29.15 29.34 -6.55
N SER A 226 -30.14 28.85 -7.26
CA SER A 226 -30.40 29.10 -8.66
C SER A 226 -31.87 29.41 -8.88
N SER A 227 -32.16 30.29 -9.82
CA SER A 227 -33.53 30.54 -10.32
C SER A 227 -33.87 29.70 -11.56
N ASP A 228 -32.88 29.04 -12.16
CA ASP A 228 -33.09 28.24 -13.37
C ASP A 228 -33.87 26.96 -13.03
N PRO A 229 -34.97 26.67 -13.75
CA PRO A 229 -35.81 25.51 -13.51
C PRO A 229 -35.10 24.18 -13.68
N VAL A 230 -34.02 24.12 -14.45
CA VAL A 230 -33.19 22.91 -14.68
C VAL A 230 -32.61 22.38 -13.36
N PHE A 231 -32.20 23.27 -12.44
CA PHE A 231 -31.58 22.90 -11.18
C PHE A 231 -32.56 22.79 -10.01
N ARG A 232 -33.87 22.94 -10.25
CA ARG A 232 -34.89 22.99 -9.19
C ARG A 232 -34.89 21.78 -8.26
N GLN A 233 -34.59 20.60 -8.79
CA GLN A 233 -34.57 19.34 -8.01
C GLN A 233 -33.17 18.95 -7.52
N PHE A 234 -32.14 19.70 -7.90
CA PHE A 234 -30.78 19.41 -7.48
C PHE A 234 -30.56 19.75 -6.00
N ILE A 235 -29.57 19.11 -5.39
CA ILE A 235 -29.12 19.45 -4.04
C ILE A 235 -28.25 20.72 -4.16
N HIS A 236 -28.69 21.81 -3.55
CA HIS A 236 -27.97 23.09 -3.59
C HIS A 236 -26.96 23.15 -2.47
N LEU A 237 -25.70 23.40 -2.81
CA LEU A 237 -24.56 23.44 -1.88
C LEU A 237 -23.74 24.73 -2.07
N THR A 238 -23.14 25.20 -0.97
CA THR A 238 -22.05 26.18 -1.02
C THR A 238 -20.72 25.48 -1.27
N ALA A 239 -19.70 26.23 -1.68
CA ALA A 239 -18.37 25.70 -1.99
C ALA A 239 -17.72 24.94 -0.82
N ASP A 240 -17.93 25.41 0.42
CA ASP A 240 -17.39 24.82 1.66
C ASP A 240 -18.07 23.49 2.06
N ASN A 241 -19.21 23.19 1.44
CA ASN A 241 -19.91 21.91 1.60
C ASN A 241 -19.70 20.93 0.44
N ALA A 242 -18.96 21.34 -0.60
CA ALA A 242 -18.78 20.58 -1.83
C ALA A 242 -17.69 19.50 -1.69
N GLU A 243 -18.00 18.30 -2.18
CA GLU A 243 -17.06 17.17 -2.32
C GLU A 243 -17.07 16.69 -3.78
N LEU A 244 -15.92 16.25 -4.29
CA LEU A 244 -15.83 15.55 -5.58
C LEU A 244 -15.07 14.24 -5.41
N LEU A 245 -15.60 13.15 -5.92
CA LEU A 245 -15.04 11.80 -5.79
C LEU A 245 -14.69 11.44 -4.33
N GLY A 246 -15.49 11.96 -3.37
CA GLY A 246 -15.30 11.74 -1.94
C GLY A 246 -14.19 12.57 -1.29
N ALA A 247 -13.65 13.56 -2.02
CA ALA A 247 -12.68 14.53 -1.50
C ALA A 247 -13.31 15.91 -1.38
N PRO A 248 -13.25 16.59 -0.22
CA PRO A 248 -13.66 17.99 -0.06
C PRO A 248 -12.89 18.92 -0.98
N LEU A 249 -13.58 19.85 -1.64
CA LEU A 249 -12.97 20.81 -2.57
C LEU A 249 -12.29 21.98 -1.86
N THR A 250 -12.82 22.39 -0.70
CA THR A 250 -12.29 23.49 0.10
C THR A 250 -12.14 23.09 1.56
N THR A 251 -11.53 23.97 2.37
CA THR A 251 -11.59 23.89 3.83
C THR A 251 -12.99 24.29 4.31
N GLY A 252 -13.50 23.66 5.37
CA GLY A 252 -14.83 23.95 5.92
C GLY A 252 -15.61 22.69 6.30
N PRO A 253 -16.95 22.78 6.42
CA PRO A 253 -17.79 21.69 6.95
C PRO A 253 -17.67 20.36 6.20
N ALA A 254 -17.46 20.38 4.88
CA ALA A 254 -17.22 19.15 4.13
C ALA A 254 -15.92 18.45 4.57
N MET A 255 -14.85 19.23 4.81
CA MET A 255 -13.57 18.72 5.31
C MET A 255 -13.72 18.11 6.70
N ASP A 256 -14.40 18.84 7.62
CA ASP A 256 -14.67 18.37 8.98
C ASP A 256 -15.39 17.03 8.96
N ARG A 257 -16.48 16.93 8.17
CA ARG A 257 -17.23 15.69 8.00
C ARG A 257 -16.40 14.56 7.39
N ALA A 258 -15.59 14.86 6.37
CA ALA A 258 -14.79 13.84 5.70
C ALA A 258 -13.72 13.26 6.63
N LEU A 259 -12.99 14.09 7.33
CA LEU A 259 -11.95 13.66 8.28
C LEU A 259 -12.55 13.03 9.54
N GLY A 260 -13.64 13.57 10.07
CA GLY A 260 -14.38 12.98 11.19
C GLY A 260 -14.82 11.55 10.89
N ARG A 261 -15.46 11.31 9.71
CA ARG A 261 -15.81 9.95 9.26
C ARG A 261 -14.61 8.99 9.24
N ARG A 262 -13.39 9.47 8.92
CA ARG A 262 -12.18 8.63 8.94
C ARG A 262 -11.71 8.31 10.34
N CYS A 263 -11.82 9.24 11.27
CA CYS A 263 -11.57 8.98 12.70
C CYS A 263 -12.54 7.93 13.25
N ASP A 264 -13.83 8.05 12.94
CA ASP A 264 -14.85 7.09 13.34
C ASP A 264 -14.61 5.69 12.72
N ASP A 265 -14.24 5.66 11.43
CA ASP A 265 -13.88 4.41 10.74
C ASP A 265 -12.71 3.72 11.42
N LEU A 266 -11.66 4.48 11.80
CA LEU A 266 -10.50 3.94 12.50
C LEU A 266 -10.86 3.46 13.91
N SER A 267 -11.67 4.22 14.64
CA SER A 267 -12.14 3.83 15.98
C SER A 267 -12.92 2.51 15.96
N ARG A 268 -13.83 2.35 14.99
CA ARG A 268 -14.52 1.07 14.78
C ARG A 268 -13.57 -0.06 14.35
N ALA A 269 -12.57 0.24 13.53
CA ALA A 269 -11.57 -0.74 13.13
C ALA A 269 -10.71 -1.17 14.35
N ALA A 270 -10.32 -0.25 15.21
CA ALA A 270 -9.54 -0.53 16.43
C ALA A 270 -10.23 -1.59 17.31
N SER A 271 -11.53 -1.43 17.57
CA SER A 271 -12.31 -2.39 18.35
C SER A 271 -12.39 -3.79 17.71
N ARG A 272 -12.27 -3.88 16.38
CA ARG A 272 -12.27 -5.17 15.66
C ARG A 272 -10.87 -5.78 15.55
N LEU A 273 -9.84 -4.94 15.44
CA LEU A 273 -8.45 -5.40 15.38
C LEU A 273 -8.00 -6.04 16.68
N SER A 274 -8.57 -5.65 17.84
CA SER A 274 -8.30 -6.30 19.12
C SER A 274 -8.86 -7.73 19.23
N LEU A 275 -9.72 -8.16 18.30
CA LEU A 275 -10.31 -9.50 18.25
C LEU A 275 -9.53 -10.49 17.38
N VAL A 276 -8.50 -10.05 16.69
CA VAL A 276 -7.69 -10.89 15.79
C VAL A 276 -6.25 -10.95 16.30
N ALA A 277 -5.51 -11.98 15.89
CA ALA A 277 -4.12 -12.15 16.30
C ALA A 277 -3.27 -10.90 15.95
N ALA A 278 -2.35 -10.54 16.82
CA ALA A 278 -1.58 -9.30 16.76
C ALA A 278 -0.82 -9.13 15.42
N HIS A 279 -0.30 -10.21 14.84
CA HIS A 279 0.37 -10.15 13.53
C HIS A 279 -0.59 -9.77 12.40
N ASP A 280 -1.77 -10.37 12.35
CA ASP A 280 -2.81 -10.04 11.39
C ASP A 280 -3.28 -8.59 11.59
N ALA A 281 -3.54 -8.20 12.86
CA ALA A 281 -3.97 -6.85 13.23
C ALA A 281 -2.95 -5.78 12.80
N LEU A 282 -1.66 -6.00 13.05
CA LEU A 282 -0.59 -5.08 12.68
C LEU A 282 -0.47 -4.90 11.16
N ILE A 283 -0.58 -5.98 10.38
CA ILE A 283 -0.57 -5.92 8.92
C ILE A 283 -1.80 -5.17 8.40
N LEU A 284 -2.99 -5.47 8.91
CA LEU A 284 -4.23 -4.79 8.52
C LEU A 284 -4.21 -3.30 8.88
N LEU A 285 -3.75 -2.96 10.09
CA LEU A 285 -3.60 -1.57 10.50
C LEU A 285 -2.69 -0.82 9.52
N ARG A 286 -1.51 -1.36 9.25
CA ARG A 286 -0.51 -0.72 8.39
C ARG A 286 -0.94 -0.62 6.94
N ALA A 287 -1.51 -1.69 6.37
CA ALA A 287 -1.84 -1.76 4.95
C ALA A 287 -3.17 -1.10 4.57
N SER A 288 -4.12 -0.97 5.52
CA SER A 288 -5.50 -0.59 5.19
C SER A 288 -6.10 0.49 6.08
N PHE A 289 -5.81 0.50 7.38
CA PHE A 289 -6.52 1.38 8.33
C PHE A 289 -5.73 2.61 8.77
N SER A 290 -4.41 2.66 8.54
CA SER A 290 -3.57 3.83 8.81
C SER A 290 -3.63 4.86 7.66
N ALA A 291 -2.54 5.51 7.33
CA ALA A 291 -2.45 6.50 6.25
C ALA A 291 -3.14 6.09 4.93
N PRO A 292 -3.15 4.82 4.46
CA PRO A 292 -3.90 4.44 3.25
C PRO A 292 -5.39 4.78 3.30
N LYS A 293 -6.01 4.79 4.49
CA LYS A 293 -7.44 5.12 4.66
C LYS A 293 -7.74 6.59 4.36
N LEU A 294 -6.78 7.48 4.60
CA LEU A 294 -6.90 8.92 4.33
C LEU A 294 -6.20 9.36 3.05
N LEU A 295 -5.40 8.49 2.43
CA LEU A 295 -4.46 8.91 1.38
C LEU A 295 -5.12 9.68 0.24
N HIS A 296 -6.32 9.28 -0.17
CA HIS A 296 -7.07 10.01 -1.20
C HIS A 296 -7.39 11.44 -0.75
N THR A 297 -7.90 11.65 0.46
CA THR A 297 -8.18 12.99 1.01
C THR A 297 -6.89 13.80 1.18
N LEU A 298 -5.82 13.19 1.73
CA LEU A 298 -4.52 13.85 1.90
C LEU A 298 -3.92 14.32 0.56
N ARG A 299 -4.14 13.56 -0.51
CA ARG A 299 -3.61 13.88 -1.83
C ARG A 299 -4.46 14.87 -2.61
N SER A 300 -5.77 14.87 -2.39
CA SER A 300 -6.72 15.62 -3.23
C SER A 300 -7.23 16.91 -2.58
N SER A 301 -7.19 17.01 -1.24
CA SER A 301 -7.80 18.10 -0.49
C SER A 301 -6.77 18.85 0.38
N PRO A 302 -6.88 20.20 0.54
CA PRO A 302 -5.94 21.01 1.31
C PRO A 302 -6.19 20.87 2.81
N CYS A 303 -6.00 19.68 3.37
CA CYS A 303 -6.27 19.36 4.77
C CYS A 303 -5.06 19.51 5.70
N SER A 304 -3.93 20.03 5.20
CA SER A 304 -2.73 20.26 6.01
C SER A 304 -3.03 21.14 7.21
N GLY A 305 -2.55 20.73 8.39
CA GLY A 305 -2.80 21.45 9.65
C GLY A 305 -4.19 21.24 10.26
N HIS A 306 -5.08 20.46 9.66
CA HIS A 306 -6.42 20.25 10.21
C HIS A 306 -6.37 19.43 11.53
N PRO A 307 -7.08 19.86 12.61
CA PRO A 307 -7.00 19.22 13.92
C PRO A 307 -7.35 17.73 13.93
N ALA A 308 -8.29 17.30 13.09
CA ALA A 308 -8.69 15.89 12.98
C ALA A 308 -7.54 14.95 12.54
N LEU A 309 -6.49 15.46 11.88
CA LEU A 309 -5.31 14.66 11.55
C LEU A 309 -4.53 14.28 12.81
N GLY A 310 -4.40 15.20 13.77
CA GLY A 310 -3.82 14.90 15.09
C GLY A 310 -4.65 13.91 15.89
N THR A 311 -5.98 14.04 15.85
CA THR A 311 -6.91 13.07 16.45
C THR A 311 -6.73 11.69 15.84
N PHE A 312 -6.62 11.60 14.50
CA PHE A 312 -6.39 10.33 13.81
C PHE A 312 -5.04 9.69 14.20
N ASP A 313 -3.98 10.49 14.32
CA ASP A 313 -2.66 10.01 14.76
C ASP A 313 -2.68 9.51 16.20
N GLY A 314 -3.45 10.14 17.08
CA GLY A 314 -3.69 9.68 18.45
C GLY A 314 -4.40 8.31 18.49
N LEU A 315 -5.44 8.13 17.66
CA LEU A 315 -6.13 6.85 17.50
C LEU A 315 -5.20 5.76 16.95
N LEU A 316 -4.34 6.09 15.98
CA LEU A 316 -3.35 5.16 15.44
C LEU A 316 -2.36 4.69 16.52
N ARG A 317 -1.86 5.63 17.34
CA ARG A 317 -0.99 5.30 18.46
C ARG A 317 -1.69 4.33 19.43
N GLY A 318 -2.92 4.64 19.80
CA GLY A 318 -3.74 3.76 20.65
C GLY A 318 -3.94 2.36 20.06
N CYS A 319 -4.17 2.27 18.74
CA CYS A 319 -4.26 0.97 18.04
C CYS A 319 -2.95 0.17 18.15
N VAL A 320 -1.81 0.82 17.93
CA VAL A 320 -0.50 0.13 18.03
C VAL A 320 -0.29 -0.37 19.47
N CYS A 321 -0.51 0.49 20.47
CA CYS A 321 -0.39 0.10 21.89
C CYS A 321 -1.28 -1.10 22.24
N ALA A 322 -2.53 -1.09 21.80
CA ALA A 322 -3.48 -2.18 22.05
C ALA A 322 -3.08 -3.50 21.36
N ILE A 323 -2.69 -3.44 20.07
CA ILE A 323 -2.29 -4.63 19.30
C ILE A 323 -1.03 -5.27 19.88
N THR A 324 -0.08 -4.45 20.33
CA THR A 324 1.23 -4.93 20.79
C THR A 324 1.34 -5.06 22.31
N ASN A 325 0.27 -4.70 23.01
CA ASN A 325 0.26 -4.65 24.49
C ASN A 325 1.50 -3.92 25.04
N THR A 326 1.78 -2.73 24.52
CA THR A 326 2.93 -1.90 24.91
C THR A 326 2.50 -0.44 25.05
N ASP A 327 3.02 0.25 26.06
CA ASP A 327 2.88 1.70 26.15
C ASP A 327 4.03 2.39 25.43
N LEU A 328 3.72 3.32 24.54
CA LEU A 328 4.69 4.04 23.76
C LEU A 328 4.85 5.49 24.27
N THR A 329 6.07 5.90 24.55
CA THR A 329 6.44 7.30 24.76
C THR A 329 6.34 8.08 23.44
N ASP A 330 6.43 9.41 23.48
CA ASP A 330 6.41 10.23 22.24
C ASP A 330 7.62 9.96 21.34
N ILE A 331 8.79 9.69 21.92
CA ILE A 331 10.00 9.29 21.18
C ILE A 331 9.76 7.95 20.47
N GLN A 332 9.21 6.97 21.16
CA GLN A 332 8.90 5.65 20.60
C GLN A 332 7.79 5.71 19.54
N TRP A 333 6.77 6.56 19.75
CA TRP A 333 5.73 6.82 18.74
C TRP A 333 6.30 7.48 17.49
N THR A 334 7.18 8.46 17.65
CA THR A 334 7.89 9.09 16.53
C THR A 334 8.69 8.05 15.75
N GLN A 335 9.44 7.17 16.43
CA GLN A 335 10.14 6.07 15.78
C GLN A 335 9.17 5.10 15.10
N ALA A 336 8.10 4.65 15.76
CA ALA A 336 7.10 3.74 15.20
C ALA A 336 6.50 4.27 13.89
N SER A 337 6.33 5.58 13.79
CA SER A 337 5.77 6.25 12.61
C SER A 337 6.76 6.42 11.45
N LEU A 338 8.04 6.14 11.62
CA LEU A 338 9.00 6.14 10.51
C LEU A 338 8.74 5.01 9.51
N PRO A 339 9.19 5.17 8.25
CA PRO A 339 9.24 4.04 7.32
C PRO A 339 10.05 2.87 7.90
N VAL A 340 9.69 1.65 7.52
CA VAL A 340 10.38 0.42 8.00
C VAL A 340 11.89 0.48 7.78
N ARG A 341 12.31 1.00 6.62
CA ARG A 341 13.74 1.16 6.26
C ARG A 341 14.50 2.18 7.13
N ASN A 342 13.79 3.01 7.88
CA ASN A 342 14.36 3.99 8.80
C ASN A 342 14.17 3.57 10.27
N GLY A 343 13.94 2.30 10.54
CA GLY A 343 13.79 1.75 11.88
C GLY A 343 12.38 1.82 12.48
N GLY A 344 11.38 2.33 11.73
CA GLY A 344 9.99 2.42 12.19
C GLY A 344 9.15 1.18 11.89
N LEU A 345 7.87 1.23 12.25
CA LEU A 345 6.87 0.19 11.93
C LEU A 345 6.21 0.44 10.56
N GLY A 346 6.44 1.59 9.94
CA GLY A 346 5.78 1.99 8.70
C GLY A 346 4.32 2.47 8.86
N ILE A 347 3.91 2.79 10.10
CA ILE A 347 2.59 3.37 10.41
C ILE A 347 2.73 4.89 10.43
N ARG A 348 2.57 5.52 9.26
CA ARG A 348 2.88 6.94 9.06
C ARG A 348 1.89 7.85 9.80
N ARG A 349 2.42 8.88 10.48
CA ARG A 349 1.60 9.98 11.01
C ARG A 349 0.99 10.75 9.85
N VAL A 350 -0.34 10.91 9.86
CA VAL A 350 -1.03 11.58 8.75
C VAL A 350 -0.87 13.10 8.80
N LEU A 351 -0.68 13.67 9.99
CA LEU A 351 -0.44 15.10 10.16
C LEU A 351 0.83 15.55 9.41
N SER A 352 1.94 14.84 9.61
CA SER A 352 3.22 15.15 8.93
C SER A 352 3.24 14.71 7.45
N LEU A 353 2.40 13.73 7.07
CA LEU A 353 2.32 13.23 5.69
C LEU A 353 1.48 14.12 4.77
N ALA A 354 0.51 14.87 5.33
CA ALA A 354 -0.48 15.64 4.56
C ALA A 354 0.15 16.65 3.58
N PRO A 355 1.11 17.52 3.96
CA PRO A 355 1.73 18.44 3.01
C PRO A 355 2.40 17.74 1.84
N SER A 356 3.20 16.70 2.13
CA SER A 356 3.94 15.93 1.13
C SER A 356 3.01 15.18 0.16
N ALA A 357 1.89 14.65 0.65
CA ALA A 357 0.91 13.95 -0.16
C ALA A 357 0.17 14.92 -1.11
N PHE A 358 -0.27 16.06 -0.60
CA PHE A 358 -0.99 17.06 -1.37
C PHE A 358 -0.12 17.69 -2.46
N LEU A 359 1.09 18.15 -2.11
CA LEU A 359 2.02 18.77 -3.06
C LEU A 359 2.43 17.83 -4.18
N ALA A 360 2.72 16.57 -3.85
CA ALA A 360 3.06 15.56 -4.85
C ALA A 360 1.89 15.27 -5.80
N SER A 361 0.67 15.22 -5.31
CA SER A 361 -0.52 14.97 -6.12
C SER A 361 -0.81 16.16 -7.04
N ALA A 362 -0.78 17.38 -6.51
CA ALA A 362 -1.00 18.60 -7.28
C ALA A 362 0.04 18.74 -8.41
N ALA A 363 1.33 18.53 -8.09
CA ALA A 363 2.41 18.61 -9.09
C ALA A 363 2.35 17.45 -10.10
N GLY A 364 2.03 16.23 -9.65
CA GLY A 364 1.99 15.04 -10.52
C GLY A 364 0.83 15.01 -11.50
N THR A 365 -0.18 15.84 -11.29
CA THR A 365 -1.38 15.91 -12.16
C THR A 365 -1.52 17.26 -12.87
N LEU A 366 -0.52 18.14 -12.78
CA LEU A 366 -0.58 19.52 -13.26
C LEU A 366 -0.92 19.61 -14.77
N ASP A 367 -0.34 18.76 -15.60
CA ASP A 367 -0.59 18.75 -17.06
C ASP A 367 -2.06 18.45 -17.39
N ILE A 368 -2.67 17.51 -16.65
CA ILE A 368 -4.08 17.16 -16.84
C ILE A 368 -4.98 18.27 -16.31
N GLN A 369 -4.64 18.84 -15.14
CA GLN A 369 -5.35 20.00 -14.60
C GLN A 369 -5.34 21.16 -15.61
N ALA A 370 -4.18 21.48 -16.17
CA ALA A 370 -4.06 22.57 -17.16
C ALA A 370 -4.94 22.33 -18.39
N LYS A 371 -5.02 21.10 -18.90
CA LYS A 371 -5.90 20.75 -20.02
C LYS A 371 -7.40 20.84 -19.64
N LEU A 372 -7.77 20.44 -18.42
CA LEU A 372 -9.14 20.55 -17.92
C LEU A 372 -9.59 22.00 -17.72
N LEU A 373 -8.66 22.85 -17.31
CA LEU A 373 -8.89 24.27 -17.00
C LEU A 373 -8.55 25.21 -18.16
N LEU A 374 -8.26 24.70 -19.36
CA LEU A 374 -7.80 25.50 -20.51
C LEU A 374 -8.77 26.64 -20.89
N ARG A 375 -10.07 26.47 -20.64
CA ARG A 375 -11.11 27.47 -20.90
C ARG A 375 -11.50 28.32 -19.68
N CYS A 376 -10.82 28.09 -18.56
CA CYS A 376 -11.15 28.73 -17.28
C CYS A 376 -10.13 29.81 -16.94
N LEU A 377 -10.59 30.90 -16.31
CA LEU A 377 -9.73 31.94 -15.73
C LEU A 377 -9.20 31.49 -14.33
N ALA A 378 -8.50 30.38 -14.25
CA ALA A 378 -8.00 29.85 -12.99
C ALA A 378 -6.46 29.75 -12.98
N PRO A 379 -5.73 30.87 -12.90
CA PRO A 379 -4.28 30.88 -13.07
C PRO A 379 -3.50 30.44 -11.83
N VAL A 380 -4.03 30.68 -10.62
CA VAL A 380 -3.30 30.49 -9.35
C VAL A 380 -3.94 29.35 -8.54
N ASP A 381 -3.13 28.59 -7.83
CA ASP A 381 -3.55 27.56 -6.87
C ASP A 381 -3.14 27.99 -5.46
N SER A 382 -3.95 28.85 -4.82
CA SER A 382 -3.64 29.43 -3.52
C SER A 382 -3.50 28.38 -2.41
N ALA A 383 -4.17 27.24 -2.54
CA ALA A 383 -4.04 26.15 -1.60
C ALA A 383 -2.68 25.44 -1.73
N VAL A 384 -2.19 25.24 -2.95
CA VAL A 384 -0.84 24.70 -3.17
C VAL A 384 0.20 25.67 -2.64
N ASP A 385 0.06 26.99 -2.89
CA ASP A 385 1.02 27.98 -2.42
C ASP A 385 1.10 28.00 -0.89
N ARG A 386 -0.04 28.01 -0.19
CA ARG A 386 -0.07 27.94 1.29
C ARG A 386 0.60 26.68 1.85
N VAL A 387 0.29 25.51 1.27
CA VAL A 387 0.88 24.26 1.74
C VAL A 387 2.38 24.20 1.41
N LEU A 388 2.79 24.79 0.28
CA LEU A 388 4.20 24.88 -0.10
C LEU A 388 4.98 25.82 0.84
N GLU A 389 4.41 26.96 1.22
CA GLU A 389 4.99 27.86 2.22
C GLU A 389 5.15 27.16 3.58
N GLN A 390 4.11 26.46 4.03
CA GLN A 390 4.16 25.66 5.25
C GLN A 390 5.29 24.62 5.18
N TRP A 391 5.33 23.83 4.12
CA TRP A 391 6.37 22.81 3.92
C TRP A 391 7.77 23.43 3.85
N SER A 392 7.91 24.55 3.14
CA SER A 392 9.19 25.23 2.99
C SER A 392 9.68 25.82 4.32
N SER A 393 8.81 26.44 5.11
CA SER A 393 9.17 27.01 6.42
C SER A 393 9.59 25.91 7.41
N GLU A 394 8.94 24.76 7.38
CA GLU A 394 9.25 23.61 8.24
C GLU A 394 10.61 22.97 7.93
N TYR A 395 10.99 22.93 6.62
CA TYR A 395 12.22 22.24 6.19
C TYR A 395 13.31 23.13 5.61
N SER A 396 13.14 24.47 5.60
CA SER A 396 14.12 25.44 5.07
C SER A 396 15.50 25.33 5.73
N GLN A 397 15.54 25.02 7.01
CA GLN A 397 16.79 24.89 7.77
C GLN A 397 17.59 23.60 7.44
N THR A 398 17.00 22.65 6.73
CA THR A 398 17.64 21.38 6.40
C THR A 398 18.48 21.43 5.12
N GLY A 399 18.53 22.57 4.42
CA GLY A 399 19.23 22.72 3.13
C GLY A 399 18.62 21.89 1.99
N VAL A 400 17.41 21.33 2.18
CA VAL A 400 16.74 20.48 1.19
C VAL A 400 16.06 21.33 0.12
N MET A 401 16.38 21.07 -1.14
CA MET A 401 15.74 21.73 -2.27
C MET A 401 14.34 21.13 -2.55
N ARG A 402 13.43 22.03 -2.96
CA ARG A 402 12.09 21.65 -3.43
C ARG A 402 12.20 20.65 -4.61
N PRO A 403 11.44 19.55 -4.60
CA PRO A 403 11.36 18.65 -5.75
C PRO A 403 10.84 19.36 -7.00
N VAL A 404 11.47 19.11 -8.15
CA VAL A 404 11.11 19.74 -9.44
C VAL A 404 10.94 18.68 -10.55
N GLY A 405 10.29 19.05 -11.65
CA GLY A 405 10.07 18.17 -12.79
C GLY A 405 9.35 16.87 -12.41
N VAL A 406 9.80 15.75 -12.93
CA VAL A 406 9.19 14.41 -12.67
C VAL A 406 9.22 14.02 -11.20
N ASP A 407 10.17 14.52 -10.43
CA ASP A 407 10.29 14.22 -9.00
C ASP A 407 9.25 14.97 -8.16
N ALA A 408 8.75 16.10 -8.63
CA ALA A 408 7.68 16.84 -7.96
C ALA A 408 6.37 16.03 -7.86
N GLY A 409 6.09 15.10 -8.79
CA GLY A 409 4.95 14.18 -8.73
C GLY A 409 5.14 12.99 -7.78
N LYS A 410 6.33 12.81 -7.22
CA LYS A 410 6.66 11.65 -6.36
C LYS A 410 6.55 12.02 -4.87
N GLN A 411 5.52 11.55 -4.19
CA GLN A 411 5.30 11.81 -2.77
C GLN A 411 6.53 11.53 -1.90
N ARG A 412 7.30 10.48 -2.22
CA ARG A 412 8.52 10.13 -1.48
C ARG A 412 9.58 11.23 -1.49
N GLN A 413 9.64 12.05 -2.52
CA GLN A 413 10.62 13.14 -2.61
C GLN A 413 10.24 14.30 -1.67
N TRP A 414 8.96 14.61 -1.55
CA TRP A 414 8.46 15.59 -0.59
C TRP A 414 8.52 15.10 0.87
N ASP A 415 8.31 13.79 1.09
CA ASP A 415 8.33 13.18 2.41
C ASP A 415 9.75 12.93 2.96
N LYS A 416 10.76 12.85 2.09
CA LYS A 416 12.15 12.57 2.49
C LYS A 416 12.72 13.55 3.52
N PRO A 417 12.55 14.88 3.39
CA PRO A 417 13.01 15.84 4.40
C PRO A 417 12.37 15.62 5.78
N CYS A 418 11.05 15.41 5.80
CA CYS A 418 10.31 15.11 7.03
C CYS A 418 10.87 13.88 7.75
N VAL A 419 11.05 12.78 7.02
CA VAL A 419 11.62 11.54 7.57
C VAL A 419 13.06 11.78 8.07
N SER A 420 13.86 12.55 7.33
CA SER A 420 15.25 12.85 7.72
C SER A 420 15.30 13.71 8.99
N ALA A 421 14.42 14.68 9.13
CA ALA A 421 14.31 15.51 10.32
C ALA A 421 13.85 14.69 11.54
N ASP A 422 12.85 13.83 11.38
CA ASP A 422 12.41 12.90 12.45
C ASP A 422 13.56 11.98 12.91
N VAL A 423 14.32 11.40 11.97
CA VAL A 423 15.48 10.55 12.30
C VAL A 423 16.57 11.34 13.02
N ALA A 424 16.91 12.54 12.55
CA ALA A 424 17.89 13.39 13.19
C ALA A 424 17.48 13.78 14.61
N SER A 425 16.23 14.19 14.80
CA SER A 425 15.65 14.49 16.11
C SER A 425 15.69 13.31 17.05
N LEU A 426 15.36 12.11 16.56
CA LEU A 426 15.44 10.87 17.34
C LEU A 426 16.90 10.59 17.77
N MET A 427 17.85 10.69 16.86
CA MET A 427 19.27 10.45 17.19
C MET A 427 19.79 11.41 18.26
N ILE A 428 19.35 12.67 18.25
CA ILE A 428 19.69 13.67 19.28
C ILE A 428 19.01 13.32 20.62
N SER A 429 17.75 12.88 20.59
CA SER A 429 16.97 12.54 21.78
C SER A 429 17.43 11.25 22.46
N LEU A 430 18.06 10.34 21.70
CA LEU A 430 18.56 9.07 22.19
C LEU A 430 19.99 9.25 22.75
N THR A 431 20.11 9.61 24.03
CA THR A 431 21.39 9.86 24.69
C THR A 431 22.15 8.57 25.04
N ASP A 432 21.44 7.47 25.25
CA ASP A 432 22.04 6.16 25.54
C ASP A 432 22.55 5.49 24.24
N ARG A 433 23.82 5.07 24.24
CA ARG A 433 24.47 4.35 23.15
C ARG A 433 23.72 3.07 22.75
N ARG A 434 23.03 2.40 23.66
CA ARG A 434 22.20 1.21 23.35
C ARG A 434 21.05 1.57 22.42
N HIS A 435 20.36 2.67 22.68
CA HIS A 435 19.27 3.14 21.83
C HIS A 435 19.75 3.66 20.48
N GLN A 436 20.93 4.31 20.42
CA GLN A 436 21.57 4.70 19.17
C GLN A 436 21.95 3.47 18.33
N ALA A 437 22.59 2.47 18.95
CA ALA A 437 22.93 1.20 18.28
C ALA A 437 21.68 0.48 17.77
N ARG A 438 20.61 0.47 18.58
CA ARG A 438 19.32 -0.10 18.20
C ARG A 438 18.75 0.60 16.94
N LEU A 439 18.65 1.92 16.93
CA LEU A 439 18.08 2.66 15.81
C LEU A 439 18.92 2.48 14.52
N LEU A 440 20.23 2.50 14.62
CA LEU A 440 21.14 2.25 13.49
C LEU A 440 20.98 0.82 12.94
N ALA A 441 20.93 -0.17 13.79
CA ALA A 441 20.70 -1.57 13.39
C ALA A 441 19.37 -1.74 12.66
N LEU A 442 18.29 -1.15 13.20
CA LEU A 442 16.95 -1.24 12.64
C LEU A 442 16.77 -0.49 11.31
N SER A 443 17.66 0.45 11.01
CA SER A 443 17.70 1.17 9.74
C SER A 443 18.53 0.44 8.66
N SER A 444 19.16 -0.68 9.01
CA SER A 444 19.92 -1.52 8.07
C SER A 444 18.98 -2.24 7.08
N PRO A 445 19.46 -2.53 5.86
CA PRO A 445 18.71 -3.37 4.92
C PRO A 445 18.28 -4.70 5.57
N HIS A 446 17.08 -5.14 5.26
CA HIS A 446 16.47 -6.40 5.70
C HIS A 446 16.14 -6.53 7.20
N SER A 447 16.52 -5.57 8.06
CA SER A 447 16.20 -5.60 9.50
C SER A 447 14.70 -5.53 9.82
N GLY A 448 13.88 -5.04 8.89
CA GLY A 448 12.44 -4.91 9.06
C GLY A 448 11.60 -5.79 8.15
N ASP A 449 12.18 -6.77 7.47
CA ASP A 449 11.46 -7.58 6.47
C ASP A 449 10.33 -8.42 7.06
N TRP A 450 10.41 -8.79 8.34
CA TRP A 450 9.34 -9.46 9.07
C TRP A 450 8.03 -8.64 9.12
N LEU A 451 8.11 -7.30 9.12
CA LEU A 451 6.94 -6.42 9.07
C LEU A 451 6.20 -6.50 7.72
N ASN A 452 6.87 -6.95 6.66
CA ASN A 452 6.29 -7.11 5.32
C ASN A 452 5.83 -8.55 5.04
N ALA A 453 6.12 -9.48 5.95
CA ALA A 453 5.72 -10.87 5.80
C ALA A 453 4.22 -11.04 6.09
N LEU A 454 3.48 -11.61 5.15
CA LEU A 454 2.09 -11.99 5.41
C LEU A 454 2.06 -13.16 6.40
N PRO A 455 1.17 -13.16 7.41
CA PRO A 455 1.13 -14.17 8.48
C PRO A 455 0.54 -15.50 8.02
N VAL A 456 1.20 -16.14 7.05
CA VAL A 456 0.79 -17.44 6.51
C VAL A 456 1.48 -18.57 7.30
N SER A 457 0.70 -19.28 8.13
CA SER A 457 1.22 -20.34 9.01
C SER A 457 1.88 -21.49 8.24
N SER A 458 1.30 -21.93 7.12
CA SER A 458 1.86 -23.01 6.28
C SER A 458 3.21 -22.67 5.65
N CYS A 459 3.56 -21.37 5.56
CA CYS A 459 4.86 -20.89 5.07
C CYS A 459 5.85 -20.58 6.20
N GLY A 460 5.46 -20.77 7.47
CA GLY A 460 6.27 -20.43 8.63
C GLY A 460 6.44 -18.92 8.87
N LEU A 461 5.57 -18.07 8.26
CA LEU A 461 5.67 -16.61 8.31
C LEU A 461 4.81 -15.97 9.41
N ARG A 462 4.07 -16.74 10.19
CA ARG A 462 3.25 -16.23 11.29
C ARG A 462 4.04 -16.18 12.58
N LEU A 463 3.99 -15.05 13.27
CA LEU A 463 4.38 -14.89 14.68
C LEU A 463 3.12 -14.94 15.53
N ASP A 464 3.22 -15.48 16.73
CA ASP A 464 2.18 -15.37 17.76
C ASP A 464 2.15 -13.96 18.39
N ASP A 465 1.16 -13.70 19.21
CA ASP A 465 0.92 -12.38 19.79
C ASP A 465 2.07 -11.92 20.67
N GLU A 466 2.62 -12.84 21.45
CA GLU A 466 3.74 -12.53 22.32
C GLU A 466 5.04 -12.27 21.55
N ALA A 467 5.29 -13.04 20.49
CA ALA A 467 6.43 -12.78 19.62
C ALA A 467 6.31 -11.42 18.90
N ILE A 468 5.09 -10.99 18.54
CA ILE A 468 4.84 -9.64 17.99
C ILE A 468 5.11 -8.58 19.05
N ARG A 469 4.60 -8.75 20.28
CA ARG A 469 4.86 -7.82 21.38
C ARG A 469 6.35 -7.64 21.62
N VAL A 470 7.09 -8.73 21.77
CA VAL A 470 8.54 -8.71 21.97
C VAL A 470 9.27 -8.08 20.77
N ALA A 471 8.92 -8.47 19.52
CA ALA A 471 9.56 -7.94 18.33
C ALA A 471 9.35 -6.42 18.17
N VAL A 472 8.14 -5.92 18.43
CA VAL A 472 7.84 -4.48 18.41
C VAL A 472 8.52 -3.77 19.57
N GLY A 473 8.47 -4.32 20.78
CA GLY A 473 9.10 -3.73 21.96
C GLY A 473 10.62 -3.60 21.79
N LEU A 474 11.31 -4.65 21.35
CA LEU A 474 12.74 -4.61 21.03
C LEU A 474 13.06 -3.59 19.92
N ARG A 475 12.19 -3.49 18.91
CA ARG A 475 12.36 -2.53 17.81
C ARG A 475 12.24 -1.09 18.29
N LEU A 476 11.30 -0.80 19.19
CA LEU A 476 11.03 0.56 19.67
C LEU A 476 11.77 0.92 20.96
N GLY A 477 12.42 -0.05 21.64
CA GLY A 477 12.99 0.12 22.96
C GLY A 477 11.91 0.36 24.01
N ALA A 478 10.77 -0.35 23.89
CA ALA A 478 9.68 -0.27 24.86
C ALA A 478 9.90 -1.22 26.04
N LYS A 479 9.27 -0.91 27.16
CA LYS A 479 9.27 -1.80 28.33
C LYS A 479 8.53 -3.09 27.99
N LEU A 480 9.18 -4.24 28.21
CA LEU A 480 8.66 -5.57 27.92
C LEU A 480 8.41 -6.40 29.18
N CYS A 481 9.10 -6.07 30.26
CA CYS A 481 8.99 -6.79 31.53
C CYS A 481 9.30 -5.86 32.70
N GLU A 482 8.95 -6.31 33.90
CA GLU A 482 9.49 -5.73 35.12
C GLU A 482 10.93 -6.19 35.32
N PRO A 483 11.82 -5.34 35.92
CA PRO A 483 13.17 -5.75 36.26
C PRO A 483 13.20 -7.03 37.11
N HIS A 484 14.00 -8.01 36.72
CA HIS A 484 14.07 -9.30 37.39
C HIS A 484 15.47 -9.92 37.30
N GLN A 485 15.68 -11.01 38.02
CA GLN A 485 16.90 -11.81 37.95
C GLN A 485 16.73 -12.92 36.91
N CYS A 486 17.62 -12.99 35.94
CA CYS A 486 17.69 -14.12 35.02
C CYS A 486 18.15 -15.40 35.76
N PRO A 487 17.71 -16.60 35.34
CA PRO A 487 18.27 -17.86 35.87
C PRO A 487 19.79 -17.98 35.84
N CYS A 488 20.46 -17.18 35.02
CA CYS A 488 21.92 -17.10 34.98
C CYS A 488 22.54 -16.21 36.05
N GLY A 489 21.74 -15.53 36.88
CA GLY A 489 22.17 -14.63 37.95
C GLY A 489 22.41 -13.17 37.53
N VAL A 490 22.17 -12.82 36.25
CA VAL A 490 22.30 -11.44 35.75
C VAL A 490 20.97 -10.70 35.89
N SER A 491 20.99 -9.43 36.33
CA SER A 491 19.81 -8.57 36.37
C SER A 491 19.35 -8.21 34.96
N VAL A 492 18.05 -8.32 34.71
CA VAL A 492 17.41 -7.99 33.43
C VAL A 492 16.71 -6.65 33.57
N ASP A 493 16.97 -5.76 32.62
CA ASP A 493 16.34 -4.44 32.51
C ASP A 493 14.89 -4.54 31.98
N PRO A 494 14.08 -3.46 32.07
CA PRO A 494 12.71 -3.48 31.57
C PRO A 494 12.57 -3.78 30.07
N GLU A 495 13.59 -3.57 29.28
CA GLU A 495 13.60 -3.88 27.84
C GLU A 495 13.87 -5.37 27.56
N GLY A 496 14.32 -6.13 28.57
CA GLY A 496 14.53 -7.58 28.48
C GLY A 496 15.65 -8.03 27.54
N THR A 497 16.56 -7.11 27.17
CA THR A 497 17.57 -7.36 26.12
C THR A 497 18.61 -8.40 26.52
N HIS A 498 18.87 -8.63 27.81
CA HIS A 498 19.79 -9.65 28.31
C HIS A 498 19.47 -11.04 27.76
N GLY A 499 18.18 -11.40 27.63
CA GLY A 499 17.75 -12.71 27.13
C GLY A 499 18.32 -13.06 25.75
N LEU A 500 18.52 -12.07 24.88
CA LEU A 500 19.01 -12.25 23.50
C LEU A 500 20.44 -12.82 23.44
N ALA A 501 21.27 -12.54 24.46
CA ALA A 501 22.67 -12.93 24.56
C ALA A 501 22.95 -13.90 25.72
N CYS A 502 22.00 -14.20 26.58
CA CYS A 502 22.17 -15.03 27.76
C CYS A 502 22.76 -16.40 27.41
N ARG A 503 23.84 -16.78 28.09
CA ARG A 503 24.55 -18.06 27.84
C ARG A 503 23.68 -19.28 28.17
N ARG A 504 22.74 -19.17 29.11
CA ARG A 504 21.82 -20.25 29.49
C ARG A 504 20.58 -20.32 28.60
N SER A 505 20.36 -19.37 27.68
CA SER A 505 19.20 -19.41 26.80
C SER A 505 19.38 -20.47 25.69
N ALA A 506 18.58 -21.53 25.75
CA ALA A 506 18.50 -22.56 24.72
C ALA A 506 18.07 -21.99 23.35
N GLY A 507 17.30 -20.92 23.37
CA GLY A 507 16.83 -20.22 22.16
C GLY A 507 17.96 -19.73 21.24
N ARG A 508 19.16 -19.46 21.77
CA ARG A 508 20.33 -19.06 20.97
C ARG A 508 20.81 -20.17 20.02
N ILE A 509 20.91 -21.38 20.54
CA ILE A 509 21.33 -22.57 19.76
C ILE A 509 20.27 -22.89 18.71
N THR A 510 19.01 -22.91 19.14
CA THR A 510 17.88 -23.19 18.24
C THR A 510 17.75 -22.14 17.13
N ARG A 511 17.97 -20.83 17.45
CA ARG A 511 18.01 -19.74 16.47
C ARG A 511 19.07 -19.98 15.39
N HIS A 512 20.29 -20.35 15.78
CA HIS A 512 21.36 -20.70 14.85
C HIS A 512 20.95 -21.85 13.92
N HIS A 513 20.47 -22.96 14.47
CA HIS A 513 20.05 -24.13 13.68
C HIS A 513 18.88 -23.80 12.74
N ALA A 514 17.91 -22.98 13.18
CA ALA A 514 16.78 -22.60 12.34
C ALA A 514 17.21 -21.74 11.14
N LEU A 515 18.11 -20.78 11.34
CA LEU A 515 18.65 -19.97 10.24
C LEU A 515 19.45 -20.82 9.26
N ASN A 516 20.32 -21.71 9.77
CA ASN A 516 21.05 -22.63 8.92
C ASN A 516 20.12 -23.57 8.11
N ASP A 517 19.07 -24.06 8.75
CA ASP A 517 18.06 -24.91 8.07
C ASP A 517 17.33 -24.17 6.96
N LEU A 518 16.96 -22.91 7.17
CA LEU A 518 16.32 -22.06 6.16
C LEU A 518 17.23 -21.87 4.92
N VAL A 519 18.50 -21.61 5.14
CA VAL A 519 19.51 -21.45 4.07
C VAL A 519 19.67 -22.75 3.30
N TRP A 520 19.85 -23.87 4.00
CA TRP A 520 20.01 -25.18 3.41
C TRP A 520 18.80 -25.60 2.56
N ARG A 521 17.57 -25.40 3.08
CA ARG A 521 16.35 -25.67 2.33
C ARG A 521 16.19 -24.75 1.11
N ALA A 522 16.63 -23.51 1.21
CA ALA A 522 16.61 -22.57 0.09
C ALA A 522 17.57 -23.01 -1.02
N LEU A 523 18.78 -23.51 -0.68
CA LEU A 523 19.71 -24.10 -1.63
C LEU A 523 19.09 -25.32 -2.33
N SER A 524 18.49 -26.24 -1.57
CA SER A 524 17.81 -27.42 -2.14
C SER A 524 16.69 -27.04 -3.10
N ARG A 525 15.85 -26.05 -2.74
CA ARG A 525 14.77 -25.53 -3.61
C ARG A 525 15.31 -24.82 -4.86
N ALA A 526 16.49 -24.25 -4.79
CA ALA A 526 17.17 -23.65 -5.94
C ALA A 526 17.87 -24.69 -6.84
N GLY A 527 17.69 -25.99 -6.57
CA GLY A 527 18.33 -27.08 -7.32
C GLY A 527 19.84 -27.20 -7.03
N ILE A 528 20.31 -26.72 -5.87
CA ILE A 528 21.71 -26.81 -5.47
C ILE A 528 21.86 -27.83 -4.36
N PRO A 529 22.30 -29.08 -4.69
CA PRO A 529 22.57 -30.10 -3.70
C PRO A 529 23.59 -29.62 -2.68
N SER A 530 23.28 -29.82 -1.41
CA SER A 530 24.15 -29.36 -0.32
C SER A 530 24.00 -30.22 0.92
N ILE A 531 25.05 -30.30 1.72
CA ILE A 531 25.10 -31.07 2.96
C ILE A 531 25.36 -30.14 4.13
N LYS A 532 24.77 -30.46 5.28
CA LYS A 532 25.05 -29.80 6.55
C LYS A 532 26.25 -30.46 7.21
N GLU A 533 27.03 -29.66 7.92
CA GLU A 533 28.13 -30.12 8.76
C GLU A 533 29.08 -31.13 8.05
N PRO A 534 29.70 -30.75 6.94
CA PRO A 534 30.48 -31.66 6.10
C PRO A 534 31.66 -32.30 6.88
N ALA A 535 31.59 -33.64 7.05
CA ALA A 535 32.62 -34.36 7.84
C ALA A 535 34.05 -34.22 7.27
N GLY A 536 34.18 -34.16 5.94
CA GLY A 536 35.47 -33.99 5.26
C GLY A 536 36.15 -32.63 5.47
N LEU A 537 35.49 -31.66 6.10
CA LEU A 537 36.00 -30.32 6.39
C LEU A 537 36.21 -30.10 7.90
N LEU A 538 36.40 -31.19 8.67
CA LEU A 538 36.65 -31.13 10.10
C LEU A 538 38.05 -30.54 10.34
N ARG A 539 38.15 -29.50 11.18
CA ARG A 539 39.39 -28.86 11.59
C ARG A 539 40.06 -29.62 12.76
N SER A 540 41.31 -29.34 13.03
CA SER A 540 42.04 -29.86 14.17
C SER A 540 41.41 -29.50 15.53
N ASP A 541 40.65 -28.39 15.61
CA ASP A 541 39.91 -27.96 16.81
C ASP A 541 38.52 -28.61 16.95
N GLY A 542 38.20 -29.63 16.13
CA GLY A 542 36.91 -30.35 16.14
C GLY A 542 35.73 -29.55 15.53
N LYS A 543 35.99 -28.39 14.93
CA LYS A 543 34.96 -27.54 14.35
C LYS A 543 34.92 -27.67 12.83
N ARG A 544 33.76 -27.52 12.23
CA ARG A 544 33.52 -27.57 10.80
C ARG A 544 32.56 -26.47 10.37
N PRO A 545 32.48 -26.10 9.07
CA PRO A 545 31.46 -25.18 8.56
C PRO A 545 30.04 -25.78 8.68
N ASP A 546 29.03 -24.93 8.74
CA ASP A 546 27.63 -25.36 8.86
C ASP A 546 27.10 -26.04 7.61
N GLY A 547 27.73 -25.80 6.45
CA GLY A 547 27.34 -26.49 5.22
C GLY A 547 28.30 -26.35 4.06
N LEU A 548 28.04 -27.17 3.03
CA LEU A 548 28.82 -27.26 1.78
C LEU A 548 27.89 -27.57 0.62
N THR A 549 28.03 -26.85 -0.50
CA THR A 549 27.39 -27.21 -1.77
C THR A 549 28.16 -28.36 -2.43
N GLN A 550 27.43 -29.33 -3.01
CA GLN A 550 28.02 -30.49 -3.68
C GLN A 550 28.32 -30.25 -5.16
N ILE A 551 27.89 -29.09 -5.67
CA ILE A 551 28.17 -28.58 -7.02
C ILE A 551 28.81 -27.20 -6.91
N PRO A 552 29.58 -26.77 -7.94
CA PRO A 552 30.19 -25.45 -7.95
C PRO A 552 29.16 -24.33 -7.79
N TRP A 553 29.42 -23.40 -6.88
CA TRP A 553 28.62 -22.20 -6.70
C TRP A 553 29.01 -21.09 -7.66
N GLN A 554 30.32 -20.79 -7.74
CA GLN A 554 30.88 -19.75 -8.57
C GLN A 554 32.35 -20.07 -8.91
N GLY A 555 32.77 -19.73 -10.14
CA GLY A 555 34.17 -19.92 -10.57
C GLY A 555 34.69 -21.36 -10.48
N GLY A 556 33.84 -22.35 -10.69
CA GLY A 556 34.22 -23.77 -10.59
C GLY A 556 34.42 -24.31 -9.16
N ARG A 557 34.15 -23.48 -8.13
CA ARG A 557 34.39 -23.87 -6.71
C ARG A 557 33.05 -24.12 -6.00
N CYS A 558 33.04 -25.17 -5.17
CA CYS A 558 31.95 -25.40 -4.21
C CYS A 558 32.00 -24.34 -3.12
N MET A 559 30.83 -24.03 -2.54
CA MET A 559 30.70 -23.03 -1.49
C MET A 559 30.54 -23.72 -0.14
N THR A 560 31.25 -23.20 0.86
CA THR A 560 30.99 -23.49 2.27
C THR A 560 30.41 -22.27 2.95
N TRP A 561 29.50 -22.47 3.92
CA TRP A 561 28.97 -21.38 4.72
C TRP A 561 28.96 -21.70 6.21
N ASP A 562 28.95 -20.68 7.02
CA ASP A 562 28.87 -20.80 8.48
C ASP A 562 27.98 -19.65 9.02
N VAL A 563 26.89 -20.01 9.70
CA VAL A 563 25.92 -19.09 10.28
C VAL A 563 26.40 -18.63 11.65
N THR A 564 26.21 -17.37 11.97
CA THR A 564 26.43 -16.86 13.33
C THR A 564 25.43 -15.75 13.63
N VAL A 565 25.05 -15.64 14.91
CA VAL A 565 24.18 -14.55 15.37
C VAL A 565 24.90 -13.79 16.47
N ALA A 566 25.25 -12.53 16.21
CA ALA A 566 25.83 -11.61 17.17
C ALA A 566 24.72 -10.79 17.83
N ASP A 567 24.89 -10.45 19.10
CA ASP A 567 23.97 -9.53 19.74
C ASP A 567 24.39 -8.09 19.47
N THR A 568 23.48 -7.31 18.85
CA THR A 568 23.68 -5.88 18.51
C THR A 568 24.09 -5.04 19.72
N LEU A 569 23.50 -5.35 20.89
CA LEU A 569 23.61 -4.57 22.12
C LEU A 569 24.64 -5.12 23.10
N ALA A 570 25.37 -6.17 22.72
CA ALA A 570 26.39 -6.74 23.59
C ALA A 570 27.50 -5.70 23.95
N PRO A 571 27.94 -5.63 25.21
CA PRO A 571 28.91 -4.64 25.65
C PRO A 571 30.21 -4.63 24.79
N SER A 572 30.61 -5.80 24.27
CA SER A 572 31.83 -5.93 23.42
C SER A 572 31.67 -5.32 22.02
N TYR A 573 30.44 -5.08 21.57
CA TYR A 573 30.19 -4.47 20.27
C TYR A 573 29.60 -3.06 20.34
N LEU A 574 29.10 -2.65 21.52
CA LEU A 574 28.32 -1.44 21.68
C LEU A 574 29.01 -0.16 21.20
N ALA A 575 30.32 -0.06 21.42
CA ALA A 575 31.10 1.07 20.92
C ALA A 575 31.06 1.19 19.39
N ALA A 576 31.09 0.06 18.66
CA ALA A 576 31.01 0.04 17.20
C ALA A 576 29.60 0.14 16.68
N THR A 577 28.65 -0.61 17.27
CA THR A 577 27.26 -0.64 16.80
C THR A 577 26.51 0.66 17.04
N SER A 578 26.93 1.47 18.03
CA SER A 578 26.37 2.82 18.26
C SER A 578 26.82 3.86 17.24
N THR A 579 27.80 3.54 16.39
CA THR A 579 28.33 4.44 15.35
C THR A 579 28.13 3.93 13.94
N VAL A 580 28.21 2.59 13.75
CA VAL A 580 28.11 1.95 12.43
C VAL A 580 27.08 0.82 12.46
N ALA A 581 26.13 0.88 11.56
CA ALA A 581 25.12 -0.17 11.38
C ALA A 581 25.78 -1.49 10.93
N ALA A 582 25.28 -2.63 11.42
CA ALA A 582 25.78 -3.98 11.14
C ALA A 582 27.21 -4.27 11.62
N ALA A 583 27.81 -3.41 12.47
CA ALA A 583 29.18 -3.57 12.92
C ALA A 583 29.42 -4.89 13.67
N ALA A 584 28.47 -5.39 14.45
CA ALA A 584 28.60 -6.67 15.13
C ALA A 584 28.56 -7.86 14.16
N ALA A 585 27.70 -7.79 13.12
CA ALA A 585 27.66 -8.80 12.07
C ALA A 585 28.95 -8.84 11.25
N GLU A 586 29.46 -7.68 10.85
CA GLU A 586 30.75 -7.61 10.11
C GLU A 586 31.91 -8.13 10.94
N ALA A 587 32.03 -7.76 12.22
CA ALA A 587 33.05 -8.28 13.11
C ALA A 587 32.93 -9.81 13.32
N ALA A 588 31.69 -10.34 13.41
CA ALA A 588 31.48 -11.77 13.50
C ALA A 588 31.83 -12.49 12.19
N ALA A 589 31.51 -11.90 11.04
CA ALA A 589 31.87 -12.41 9.72
C ALA A 589 33.41 -12.49 9.55
N GLY A 590 34.15 -11.43 9.90
CA GLY A 590 35.59 -11.40 9.83
C GLY A 590 36.25 -12.49 10.69
N ARG A 591 35.74 -12.73 11.92
CA ARG A 591 36.24 -13.86 12.75
C ARG A 591 36.00 -15.23 12.11
N LYS A 592 34.87 -15.42 11.40
CA LYS A 592 34.60 -16.67 10.68
C LYS A 592 35.49 -16.82 9.46
N GLU A 593 35.80 -15.74 8.75
CA GLU A 593 36.75 -15.74 7.63
C GLU A 593 38.15 -16.13 8.08
N LEU A 594 38.67 -15.53 9.14
CA LEU A 594 39.94 -15.91 9.73
C LEU A 594 39.95 -17.38 10.20
N LYS A 595 38.85 -17.81 10.82
CA LYS A 595 38.70 -19.21 11.27
C LYS A 595 38.79 -20.23 10.13
N TYR A 596 38.21 -19.91 8.97
CA TYR A 596 38.12 -20.82 7.82
C TYR A 596 39.01 -20.40 6.64
N GLN A 597 40.03 -19.54 6.87
CA GLN A 597 40.90 -19.05 5.80
C GLN A 597 41.58 -20.14 4.98
N VAL A 598 41.87 -21.30 5.59
CA VAL A 598 42.47 -22.44 4.90
C VAL A 598 41.56 -22.99 3.79
N LEU A 599 40.23 -22.86 3.94
CA LEU A 599 39.26 -23.33 2.92
C LEU A 599 39.25 -22.42 1.68
N ALA A 600 39.77 -21.20 1.76
CA ALA A 600 39.73 -20.22 0.68
C ALA A 600 40.51 -20.66 -0.59
N SER A 601 41.46 -21.59 -0.44
CA SER A 601 42.23 -22.15 -1.57
C SER A 601 41.37 -23.10 -2.44
N THR A 602 40.44 -23.84 -1.83
CA THR A 602 39.68 -24.89 -2.48
C THR A 602 38.18 -24.58 -2.61
N HIS A 603 37.62 -23.77 -1.72
CA HIS A 603 36.21 -23.46 -1.64
C HIS A 603 35.97 -21.93 -1.58
N THR A 604 34.77 -21.53 -1.99
CA THR A 604 34.26 -20.16 -1.69
C THR A 604 33.66 -20.20 -0.30
N PHE A 605 34.24 -19.49 0.68
CA PHE A 605 33.67 -19.40 2.02
C PHE A 605 32.80 -18.17 2.16
N VAL A 606 31.58 -18.36 2.66
CA VAL A 606 30.57 -17.32 2.90
C VAL A 606 30.19 -17.27 4.38
N PRO A 607 30.63 -16.26 5.13
CA PRO A 607 30.14 -16.03 6.48
C PRO A 607 28.71 -15.47 6.41
N LEU A 608 27.78 -16.10 7.10
CA LEU A 608 26.40 -15.64 7.25
C LEU A 608 26.20 -15.13 8.68
N ALA A 609 26.55 -13.87 8.89
CA ALA A 609 26.46 -13.24 10.20
C ALA A 609 25.21 -12.36 10.28
N PHE A 610 24.36 -12.67 11.25
CA PHE A 610 23.15 -11.91 11.59
C PHE A 610 23.35 -11.18 12.92
N GLU A 611 22.65 -10.08 13.10
CA GLU A 611 22.49 -9.47 14.42
C GLU A 611 21.10 -9.75 15.00
N THR A 612 20.99 -9.72 16.31
CA THR A 612 19.73 -9.94 17.04
C THR A 612 18.62 -8.95 16.62
N LEU A 613 18.99 -7.72 16.26
CA LEU A 613 18.05 -6.70 15.78
C LEU A 613 17.88 -6.67 14.25
N GLY A 614 18.45 -7.65 13.54
CA GLY A 614 18.15 -7.90 12.13
C GLY A 614 19.21 -7.60 11.08
N PRO A 615 20.24 -6.77 11.32
CA PRO A 615 21.30 -6.56 10.34
C PRO A 615 21.97 -7.87 9.89
N ILE A 616 22.44 -7.88 8.65
CA ILE A 616 23.17 -8.99 8.05
C ILE A 616 24.47 -8.41 7.49
N ASN A 617 25.58 -9.15 7.58
CA ASN A 617 26.85 -8.72 6.99
C ASN A 617 26.75 -8.62 5.44
N ALA A 618 27.55 -7.76 4.84
CA ALA A 618 27.47 -7.42 3.40
C ALA A 618 27.64 -8.65 2.48
N LYS A 619 28.59 -9.55 2.76
CA LYS A 619 28.77 -10.79 1.99
C LYS A 619 27.56 -11.73 2.13
N GLY A 620 26.95 -11.77 3.33
CA GLY A 620 25.72 -12.52 3.59
C GLY A 620 24.55 -11.99 2.75
N ILE A 621 24.33 -10.67 2.70
CA ILE A 621 23.30 -10.03 1.87
C ILE A 621 23.52 -10.38 0.39
N THR A 622 24.76 -10.28 -0.11
CA THR A 622 25.08 -10.60 -1.51
C THR A 622 24.77 -12.05 -1.84
N PHE A 623 25.18 -12.98 -0.97
CA PHE A 623 24.89 -14.40 -1.14
C PHE A 623 23.38 -14.70 -1.11
N LEU A 624 22.65 -14.19 -0.13
CA LEU A 624 21.21 -14.44 0.00
C LEU A 624 20.42 -13.83 -1.16
N SER A 625 20.85 -12.68 -1.68
CA SER A 625 20.26 -12.06 -2.86
C SER A 625 20.45 -12.92 -4.12
N GLU A 626 21.65 -13.47 -4.32
CA GLU A 626 21.95 -14.37 -5.43
C GLU A 626 21.17 -15.69 -5.29
N LEU A 627 21.09 -16.25 -4.08
CA LEU A 627 20.29 -17.44 -3.80
C LEU A 627 18.80 -17.19 -4.11
N GLY A 628 18.27 -16.04 -3.69
CA GLY A 628 16.90 -15.62 -4.00
C GLY A 628 16.65 -15.49 -5.50
N ARG A 629 17.63 -14.95 -6.25
CA ARG A 629 17.56 -14.84 -7.72
C ARG A 629 17.51 -16.24 -8.38
N ARG A 630 18.32 -17.20 -7.91
CA ARG A 630 18.29 -18.58 -8.39
C ARG A 630 16.98 -19.28 -8.05
N LEU A 631 16.43 -19.05 -6.85
CA LEU A 631 15.09 -19.52 -6.49
C LEU A 631 14.03 -18.97 -7.44
N ALA A 632 14.07 -17.67 -7.74
CA ALA A 632 13.11 -17.03 -8.65
C ALA A 632 13.22 -17.63 -10.08
N ALA A 633 14.43 -17.92 -10.55
CA ALA A 633 14.64 -18.57 -11.84
C ALA A 633 14.06 -20.01 -11.86
N GLN A 634 14.21 -20.76 -10.77
CA GLN A 634 13.73 -22.13 -10.65
C GLN A 634 12.20 -22.20 -10.51
N THR A 635 11.59 -21.31 -9.72
CA THR A 635 10.14 -21.36 -9.41
C THR A 635 9.28 -20.51 -10.36
N GLY A 636 9.89 -19.56 -11.09
CA GLY A 636 9.19 -18.56 -11.89
C GLY A 636 8.57 -17.40 -11.07
N ASP A 637 8.69 -17.41 -9.73
CA ASP A 637 8.17 -16.33 -8.87
C ASP A 637 9.25 -15.30 -8.55
N LYS A 638 9.11 -14.09 -9.10
CA LYS A 638 10.03 -12.97 -8.88
C LYS A 638 10.14 -12.53 -7.42
N ARG A 639 9.22 -12.96 -6.54
CA ARG A 639 9.18 -12.59 -5.11
C ARG A 639 10.02 -13.48 -4.22
N GLU A 640 10.62 -14.54 -4.73
CA GLU A 640 11.38 -15.53 -3.92
C GLU A 640 12.51 -14.89 -3.11
N THR A 641 13.21 -13.89 -3.65
CA THR A 641 14.23 -13.14 -2.91
C THR A 641 13.63 -12.46 -1.68
N ALA A 642 12.51 -11.76 -1.85
CA ALA A 642 11.84 -11.11 -0.73
C ALA A 642 11.32 -12.13 0.30
N PHE A 643 10.77 -13.24 -0.14
CA PHE A 643 10.31 -14.32 0.74
C PHE A 643 11.45 -14.97 1.54
N LEU A 644 12.63 -15.13 0.94
CA LEU A 644 13.79 -15.66 1.64
C LEU A 644 14.20 -14.74 2.81
N PHE A 645 14.35 -13.43 2.56
CA PHE A 645 14.68 -12.47 3.60
C PHE A 645 13.58 -12.35 4.67
N GLN A 646 12.31 -12.40 4.28
CA GLN A 646 11.18 -12.42 5.23
C GLN A 646 11.22 -13.64 6.15
N ARG A 647 11.49 -14.84 5.63
CA ARG A 647 11.59 -16.07 6.44
C ARG A 647 12.75 -15.99 7.44
N LEU A 648 13.91 -15.49 7.02
CA LEU A 648 15.07 -15.30 7.90
C LEU A 648 14.76 -14.25 8.98
N SER A 649 14.16 -13.13 8.61
CA SER A 649 13.78 -12.07 9.54
C SER A 649 12.72 -12.53 10.55
N ILE A 650 11.69 -13.27 10.13
CA ILE A 650 10.69 -13.89 11.01
C ILE A 650 11.34 -14.89 11.98
N ALA A 651 12.28 -15.71 11.51
CA ALA A 651 12.98 -16.65 12.38
C ALA A 651 13.78 -15.92 13.48
N ILE A 652 14.46 -14.83 13.14
CA ILE A 652 15.18 -14.01 14.13
C ILE A 652 14.20 -13.51 15.20
N GLN A 653 13.05 -12.93 14.83
CA GLN A 653 12.09 -12.39 15.80
C GLN A 653 11.45 -13.49 16.66
N ARG A 654 11.08 -14.62 16.08
CA ARG A 654 10.54 -15.77 16.81
C ARG A 654 11.50 -16.25 17.89
N PHE A 655 12.76 -16.44 17.53
CA PHE A 655 13.75 -16.93 18.48
C PHE A 655 14.24 -15.84 19.44
N ASN A 656 14.12 -14.56 19.10
CA ASN A 656 14.32 -13.48 20.06
C ASN A 656 13.26 -13.53 21.16
N ALA A 657 12.00 -13.77 20.81
CA ALA A 657 10.92 -13.94 21.80
C ALA A 657 11.19 -15.16 22.70
N ILE A 658 11.59 -16.30 22.12
CA ILE A 658 11.98 -17.49 22.92
C ILE A 658 13.17 -17.16 23.84
N CYS A 659 14.17 -16.43 23.39
CA CYS A 659 15.32 -16.03 24.20
C CYS A 659 14.91 -15.07 25.32
N PHE A 660 13.99 -14.14 25.05
CA PHE A 660 13.42 -13.23 26.03
C PHE A 660 12.70 -14.01 27.14
N HIS A 661 11.80 -14.92 26.79
CA HIS A 661 11.08 -15.76 27.75
C HIS A 661 12.05 -16.64 28.56
N GLY A 662 13.09 -17.15 27.97
CA GLY A 662 14.13 -17.92 28.68
C GLY A 662 14.93 -17.12 29.72
N SER A 663 14.76 -15.80 29.80
CA SER A 663 15.31 -14.96 30.87
C SER A 663 14.37 -14.78 32.06
N LEU A 664 13.09 -15.10 31.92
CA LEU A 664 12.11 -15.07 32.99
C LEU A 664 12.29 -16.30 33.88
N LEU A 665 12.12 -16.14 35.20
CA LEU A 665 12.02 -17.29 36.11
C LEU A 665 10.70 -17.99 35.82
N GLU A 666 10.74 -19.31 35.62
CA GLU A 666 9.52 -20.11 35.72
C GLU A 666 8.99 -19.89 37.16
N GLN A 667 7.79 -19.34 37.30
CA GLN A 667 7.08 -19.44 38.56
C GLN A 667 6.88 -20.94 38.79
N ALA A 668 7.63 -21.51 39.71
CA ALA A 668 7.33 -22.84 40.22
C ALA A 668 5.83 -22.82 40.60
N HIS A 669 5.06 -23.69 39.96
CA HIS A 669 3.71 -23.95 40.39
C HIS A 669 3.77 -24.31 41.89
N ILE A 670 3.42 -23.33 42.73
CA ILE A 670 3.05 -23.58 44.13
C ILE A 670 1.60 -24.03 44.03
N ASP A 671 1.40 -25.25 43.56
CA ASP A 671 0.21 -26.04 43.84
C ASP A 671 0.54 -26.93 45.02
N SER A 672 0.14 -26.46 46.18
CA SER A 672 -0.05 -27.30 47.36
C SER A 672 -1.53 -27.42 47.61
#